data_8335bf3d952e4e1714ccd366654e25de
#
_entry.id   8335bf3d952e4e1714ccd366654e25de
#
_cell.length_a   1.000
_cell.length_b   1.000
_cell.length_c   1.000
_cell.angle_alpha   90.00
_cell.angle_beta   90.00
_cell.angle_gamma   90.00
#
_symmetry.space_group_name_H-M   'P 1'
#
loop_
_entity.id
_entity.type
_entity.pdbx_description
1 polymer ?
#
loop_
_entity_poly.entity_id
_entity_poly.type
_entity_poly.pdbx_seq_one_letter_code
_entity_poly.pdbx_strand_id
1 'polypeptide(L)'
;MRLRTNRQNFCTEPTVAKFQAVKGMGEFAETLRSYLETLTRLRQQGASEDSIRDAFLQFLRASFPRLSLAEPFVLEKHIPALRVRGGFADALYGDLIFEFERRLDDAKRAEGKSQLTRYLSNQQHPDRFFGILTDGETLEVYALRDGELAKVDDLKLDAEKADECRLWLDCYLFHEKHLVPTANDITLRFGERSPTFWHSLRLLRNAWQKAKSDPSAQTKFTEWQSLLAIVYGSAVGDEDLFLRHTYLALFARVLAFVALKRRAPNADELSGLITGETFERMGLDNFVTDDFFAWAKDDADAETLLRSLAIRLTASYDLAAINEDLLKGLYQELVDPETRHDLGEFYTPDWLAELTLRKAGFPSSLVPRPTPLAPSLLDPACGSGTFLFIAIRLLREAGFQGADLVEFCASHLAGIDVHPLAVTIARTNFVLALGDDLRAYTKRFSVPIYMADSLNLPEDFGRQRVLTIPVDLKALAKMAGKKLTRNLPQVFHLPAELAMHPDRLNDAIDALLEFADPQISNADATKGFSARLEELGIPREHLSYWQSNLRLMRWLMQSPATDTVWRFVLKNAYRPALLAHRKFAFVVGNPPWLSYRYIKRQDYQERVRKLVLNRYKLLSSSDAHLFTQMELATLFFAFCAEHYLADGGTLAFVMPRSILTGAKQHAEFRQRFVATAKLLIDCEKVTPLFNVPACVVLWVKGQGARGKEQTVPMLRLSGELPTRNASWQQAQKILHLAETTFTPPTALGQSPYFERVTQGATIVPRCLWFVRPVQALVIDRRRPQLETDPQIEPQAKEPWKGIRLRGNVEAEFLFTTLLSDDMLPFGWRQLSLVVLPLSGRKLLSADDAIRQGKAGLADWLRKADAIWRKHRKSREELLNYLNW
;
A
#
# COMPACT_ATOMS: atom_id res chain seq x y z
N MET A 1 -8.63 -36.30 -5.37
CA MET A 1 -7.33 -36.42 -6.05
C MET A 1 -7.10 -35.29 -7.08
N ARG A 2 -7.50 -34.02 -6.78
CA ARG A 2 -7.30 -32.83 -7.66
C ARG A 2 -6.92 -31.56 -6.91
N LEU A 3 -6.36 -31.65 -5.70
CA LEU A 3 -6.01 -30.50 -4.87
C LEU A 3 -4.50 -30.37 -4.54
N ARG A 4 -3.63 -31.07 -5.28
CA ARG A 4 -2.18 -31.08 -5.01
C ARG A 4 -1.29 -30.47 -6.10
N THR A 5 -1.85 -29.97 -7.19
CA THR A 5 -1.05 -29.40 -8.29
C THR A 5 -0.85 -27.88 -8.22
N ASN A 6 -1.52 -27.16 -7.32
CA ASN A 6 -1.45 -25.68 -7.29
C ASN A 6 -0.49 -25.07 -6.24
N ARG A 7 0.19 -25.86 -5.41
CA ARG A 7 1.15 -25.27 -4.43
C ARG A 7 2.61 -25.30 -4.87
N GLN A 8 2.95 -26.06 -5.92
CA GLN A 8 4.33 -26.07 -6.44
C GLN A 8 4.58 -25.04 -7.56
N ASN A 9 3.54 -24.49 -8.18
CA ASN A 9 3.70 -23.52 -9.27
C ASN A 9 3.76 -22.05 -8.83
N PHE A 10 3.46 -21.74 -7.57
CA PHE A 10 3.46 -20.33 -7.10
C PHE A 10 4.84 -19.77 -6.76
N CYS A 11 5.87 -20.60 -6.59
CA CYS A 11 7.25 -20.12 -6.33
C CYS A 11 8.14 -20.03 -7.57
N THR A 12 7.68 -20.53 -8.74
CA THR A 12 8.51 -20.58 -9.95
C THR A 12 8.08 -19.59 -11.04
N GLU A 13 6.84 -19.08 -11.01
CA GLU A 13 6.33 -18.19 -12.06
C GLU A 13 6.99 -16.81 -12.11
N PRO A 14 7.34 -16.13 -11.02
CA PRO A 14 8.03 -14.83 -11.10
C PRO A 14 9.41 -14.95 -11.73
N THR A 15 10.10 -16.08 -11.50
CA THR A 15 11.42 -16.36 -12.07
C THR A 15 11.33 -16.66 -13.56
N VAL A 16 10.29 -17.36 -13.99
CA VAL A 16 10.09 -17.71 -15.41
C VAL A 16 9.68 -16.48 -16.23
N ALA A 17 8.78 -15.64 -15.73
CA ALA A 17 8.39 -14.38 -16.40
C ALA A 17 9.57 -13.40 -16.49
N LYS A 18 10.38 -13.30 -15.44
CA LYS A 18 11.63 -12.53 -15.44
C LYS A 18 12.64 -13.08 -16.43
N PHE A 19 12.78 -14.41 -16.52
CA PHE A 19 13.65 -15.07 -17.52
C PHE A 19 13.16 -14.89 -18.95
N GLN A 20 11.86 -14.93 -19.20
CA GLN A 20 11.29 -14.69 -20.55
C GLN A 20 11.42 -13.24 -20.99
N ALA A 21 11.20 -12.28 -20.07
CA ALA A 21 11.42 -10.86 -20.36
C ALA A 21 12.89 -10.56 -20.67
N VAL A 22 13.82 -11.10 -19.90
CA VAL A 22 15.28 -10.95 -20.12
C VAL A 22 15.73 -11.65 -21.41
N LYS A 23 15.18 -12.82 -21.73
CA LYS A 23 15.50 -13.53 -22.99
C LYS A 23 15.03 -12.76 -24.22
N GLY A 24 13.81 -12.21 -24.19
CA GLY A 24 13.28 -11.40 -25.29
C GLY A 24 14.00 -10.04 -25.48
N MET A 25 14.64 -9.51 -24.44
CA MET A 25 15.48 -8.31 -24.53
C MET A 25 16.83 -8.57 -25.21
N GLY A 26 17.46 -9.73 -24.95
CA GLY A 26 18.68 -10.14 -25.63
C GLY A 26 18.50 -10.31 -27.14
N GLU A 27 17.43 -10.95 -27.55
CA GLU A 27 17.07 -11.13 -28.98
C GLU A 27 16.81 -9.78 -29.67
N PHE A 28 16.16 -8.83 -29.01
CA PHE A 28 15.95 -7.49 -29.55
C PHE A 28 17.26 -6.70 -29.72
N ALA A 29 18.17 -6.78 -28.75
CA ALA A 29 19.47 -6.09 -28.83
C ALA A 29 20.31 -6.57 -30.02
N GLU A 30 20.29 -7.88 -30.29
CA GLU A 30 20.96 -8.45 -31.47
C GLU A 30 20.33 -7.98 -32.81
N THR A 31 19.00 -7.98 -32.86
CA THR A 31 18.26 -7.52 -34.05
C THR A 31 18.50 -6.04 -34.29
N LEU A 32 18.49 -5.20 -33.25
CA LEU A 32 18.78 -3.76 -33.36
C LEU A 32 20.21 -3.51 -33.83
N ARG A 33 21.19 -4.23 -33.31
CA ARG A 33 22.59 -4.12 -33.76
C ARG A 33 22.72 -4.45 -35.25
N SER A 34 22.16 -5.57 -35.67
CA SER A 34 22.16 -5.99 -37.08
C SER A 34 21.45 -4.98 -37.98
N TYR A 35 20.37 -4.38 -37.51
CA TYR A 35 19.69 -3.31 -38.24
C TYR A 35 20.56 -2.06 -38.38
N LEU A 36 21.20 -1.56 -37.34
CA LEU A 36 22.06 -0.37 -37.39
C LEU A 36 23.27 -0.57 -38.27
N GLU A 37 23.84 -1.78 -38.30
CA GLU A 37 24.92 -2.14 -39.28
C GLU A 37 24.39 -2.11 -40.70
N THR A 38 23.18 -2.61 -40.95
CA THR A 38 22.54 -2.58 -42.27
C THR A 38 22.26 -1.15 -42.71
N LEU A 39 21.71 -0.31 -41.82
CA LEU A 39 21.46 1.10 -42.09
C LEU A 39 22.73 1.87 -42.41
N THR A 40 23.82 1.62 -41.70
CA THR A 40 25.15 2.21 -41.99
C THR A 40 25.63 1.84 -43.38
N ARG A 41 25.48 0.59 -43.77
CA ARG A 41 25.85 0.10 -45.11
C ARG A 41 25.00 0.75 -46.19
N LEU A 42 23.69 0.85 -46.02
CA LEU A 42 22.77 1.51 -46.96
C LEU A 42 23.14 2.99 -47.16
N ARG A 43 23.46 3.70 -46.09
CA ARG A 43 23.89 5.10 -46.12
C ARG A 43 25.21 5.27 -46.88
N GLN A 44 26.18 4.36 -46.68
CA GLN A 44 27.47 4.38 -47.46
C GLN A 44 27.27 4.12 -48.94
N GLN A 45 26.26 3.32 -49.30
CA GLN A 45 25.93 3.02 -50.70
C GLN A 45 25.04 4.08 -51.36
N GLY A 46 24.67 5.15 -50.67
CA GLY A 46 23.80 6.20 -51.17
C GLY A 46 22.36 5.74 -51.45
N ALA A 47 21.87 4.79 -50.68
CA ALA A 47 20.54 4.19 -50.85
C ALA A 47 19.39 5.23 -50.81
N SER A 48 18.27 4.90 -51.43
CA SER A 48 17.05 5.74 -51.45
C SER A 48 16.35 5.75 -50.10
N GLU A 49 15.42 6.70 -49.91
CA GLU A 49 14.53 6.77 -48.75
C GLU A 49 13.72 5.48 -48.60
N ASP A 50 13.22 4.95 -49.73
CA ASP A 50 12.48 3.66 -49.75
C ASP A 50 13.31 2.50 -49.19
N SER A 51 14.63 2.45 -49.50
CA SER A 51 15.51 1.41 -48.98
C SER A 51 15.70 1.51 -47.46
N ILE A 52 15.76 2.73 -46.92
CA ILE A 52 15.85 2.98 -45.48
C ILE A 52 14.53 2.60 -44.81
N ARG A 53 13.39 3.01 -45.39
CA ARG A 53 12.05 2.66 -44.94
C ARG A 53 11.89 1.14 -44.88
N ASP A 54 12.18 0.44 -45.93
CA ASP A 54 12.02 -1.02 -46.01
C ASP A 54 12.88 -1.75 -44.97
N ALA A 55 14.15 -1.32 -44.81
CA ALA A 55 15.01 -1.89 -43.77
C ALA A 55 14.48 -1.66 -42.37
N PHE A 56 13.95 -0.46 -42.08
CA PHE A 56 13.33 -0.14 -40.80
C PHE A 56 12.07 -0.97 -40.53
N LEU A 57 11.19 -1.12 -41.51
CA LEU A 57 10.00 -1.94 -41.39
C LEU A 57 10.31 -3.42 -41.20
N GLN A 58 11.36 -3.94 -41.85
CA GLN A 58 11.87 -5.30 -41.62
C GLN A 58 12.40 -5.47 -40.20
N PHE A 59 13.14 -4.50 -39.68
CA PHE A 59 13.61 -4.47 -38.32
C PHE A 59 12.44 -4.51 -37.33
N LEU A 60 11.41 -3.68 -37.53
CA LEU A 60 10.22 -3.67 -36.66
C LEU A 60 9.49 -5.02 -36.64
N ARG A 61 9.29 -5.62 -37.84
CA ARG A 61 8.64 -6.94 -37.96
C ARG A 61 9.43 -8.04 -37.30
N ALA A 62 10.75 -8.03 -37.41
CA ALA A 62 11.63 -9.00 -36.76
C ALA A 62 11.65 -8.83 -35.22
N SER A 63 11.66 -7.58 -34.76
CA SER A 63 11.70 -7.23 -33.33
C SER A 63 10.38 -7.45 -32.63
N PHE A 64 9.27 -7.30 -33.33
CA PHE A 64 7.91 -7.36 -32.79
C PHE A 64 7.04 -8.32 -33.61
N PRO A 65 7.10 -9.63 -33.35
CA PRO A 65 6.32 -10.62 -34.14
C PRO A 65 4.80 -10.37 -34.12
N ARG A 66 4.28 -9.64 -33.14
CA ARG A 66 2.87 -9.24 -33.07
C ARG A 66 2.46 -8.30 -34.20
N LEU A 67 3.38 -7.54 -34.79
CA LEU A 67 3.09 -6.66 -35.93
C LEU A 67 2.62 -7.44 -37.16
N SER A 68 3.06 -8.67 -37.32
CA SER A 68 2.64 -9.52 -38.44
C SER A 68 1.24 -10.13 -38.26
N LEU A 69 0.69 -10.12 -37.03
CA LEU A 69 -0.63 -10.64 -36.68
C LEU A 69 -1.68 -9.52 -36.52
N ALA A 70 -1.20 -8.28 -36.35
CA ALA A 70 -2.03 -7.10 -36.20
C ALA A 70 -2.30 -6.42 -37.57
N GLU A 71 -2.65 -5.13 -37.57
CA GLU A 71 -2.82 -4.35 -38.79
C GLU A 71 -1.50 -4.25 -39.58
N PRO A 72 -1.48 -4.55 -40.89
CA PRO A 72 -0.27 -4.40 -41.71
C PRO A 72 0.07 -2.94 -41.90
N PHE A 73 1.36 -2.62 -42.02
CA PHE A 73 1.80 -1.31 -42.48
C PHE A 73 1.27 -1.05 -43.90
N VAL A 74 0.56 0.06 -44.05
CA VAL A 74 0.10 0.53 -45.36
C VAL A 74 1.11 1.53 -45.86
N LEU A 75 1.79 1.17 -46.96
CA LEU A 75 2.78 2.02 -47.58
C LEU A 75 2.12 2.99 -48.55
N GLU A 76 2.68 4.20 -48.68
CA GLU A 76 2.26 5.23 -49.61
C GLU A 76 0.73 5.47 -49.58
N LYS A 77 0.15 5.57 -48.39
CA LYS A 77 -1.30 5.83 -48.26
C LYS A 77 -1.62 7.25 -48.69
N HIS A 78 -2.49 7.38 -49.71
CA HIS A 78 -3.07 8.67 -50.07
C HIS A 78 -3.95 9.21 -48.97
N ILE A 79 -3.58 10.38 -48.43
CA ILE A 79 -4.36 11.11 -47.41
C ILE A 79 -5.02 12.30 -48.12
N PRO A 80 -6.37 12.35 -48.20
CA PRO A 80 -7.05 13.43 -48.88
C PRO A 80 -6.77 14.77 -48.23
N ALA A 81 -6.12 15.68 -48.94
CA ALA A 81 -5.92 17.05 -48.52
C ALA A 81 -7.12 17.92 -48.95
N LEU A 82 -7.55 18.81 -48.07
CA LEU A 82 -8.59 19.81 -48.40
C LEU A 82 -8.17 20.64 -49.61
N ARG A 83 -8.72 20.32 -50.77
CA ARG A 83 -8.85 21.07 -52.02
C ARG A 83 -7.65 21.39 -52.92
N VAL A 84 -6.37 21.21 -52.53
CA VAL A 84 -5.33 21.72 -53.44
C VAL A 84 -4.26 20.71 -53.90
N ARG A 85 -3.82 19.76 -53.11
CA ARG A 85 -2.97 18.62 -53.52
C ARG A 85 -3.02 17.50 -52.49
N GLY A 86 -3.43 16.33 -52.90
CA GLY A 86 -3.25 15.10 -52.13
C GLY A 86 -1.78 14.79 -51.92
N GLY A 87 -1.42 14.31 -50.71
CA GLY A 87 -0.08 13.81 -50.42
C GLY A 87 -0.13 12.33 -50.07
N PHE A 88 1.01 11.64 -50.19
CA PHE A 88 1.17 10.27 -49.72
C PHE A 88 2.06 10.30 -48.50
N ALA A 89 1.61 9.63 -47.41
CA ALA A 89 2.48 9.33 -46.29
C ALA A 89 3.32 8.09 -46.66
N ASP A 90 4.59 8.06 -46.27
CA ASP A 90 5.49 6.95 -46.56
C ASP A 90 5.06 5.63 -45.94
N ALA A 91 4.55 5.66 -44.74
CA ALA A 91 3.91 4.51 -44.11
C ALA A 91 2.84 4.94 -43.09
N LEU A 92 1.81 4.14 -43.01
CA LEU A 92 0.74 4.28 -41.99
C LEU A 92 0.61 2.96 -41.24
N TYR A 93 0.58 3.03 -39.91
CA TYR A 93 0.29 1.90 -39.03
C TYR A 93 -0.59 2.37 -37.89
N GLY A 94 -1.83 1.91 -37.87
CA GLY A 94 -2.83 2.39 -36.90
C GLY A 94 -2.97 3.91 -36.94
N ASP A 95 -2.68 4.60 -35.83
CA ASP A 95 -2.71 6.07 -35.73
C ASP A 95 -1.30 6.69 -35.88
N LEU A 96 -0.32 5.92 -36.34
CA LEU A 96 1.03 6.41 -36.60
C LEU A 96 1.19 6.71 -38.09
N ILE A 97 1.59 7.94 -38.42
CA ILE A 97 1.93 8.38 -39.76
C ILE A 97 3.44 8.54 -39.78
N PHE A 98 4.12 7.73 -40.59
CA PHE A 98 5.57 7.82 -40.74
C PHE A 98 5.90 8.65 -41.98
N GLU A 99 6.88 9.53 -41.80
CA GLU A 99 7.54 10.26 -42.86
C GLU A 99 9.03 9.97 -42.78
N PHE A 100 9.60 9.41 -43.87
CA PHE A 100 10.99 9.01 -43.92
C PHE A 100 11.80 10.06 -44.69
N GLU A 101 13.00 10.30 -44.23
CA GLU A 101 13.99 11.17 -44.90
C GLU A 101 15.33 10.45 -44.91
N ARG A 102 16.15 10.75 -45.90
CA ARG A 102 17.52 10.18 -45.98
C ARG A 102 18.40 10.60 -44.82
N ARG A 103 18.25 11.84 -44.36
CA ARG A 103 18.90 12.44 -43.18
C ARG A 103 18.03 13.54 -42.64
N LEU A 104 18.02 13.68 -41.36
CA LEU A 104 17.30 14.74 -40.66
C LEU A 104 18.21 15.95 -40.44
N ASP A 105 18.43 16.76 -41.49
CA ASP A 105 18.96 18.11 -41.37
C ASP A 105 17.83 19.13 -41.17
N ASP A 106 18.16 20.41 -40.93
CA ASP A 106 17.16 21.42 -40.57
C ASP A 106 16.18 21.70 -41.72
N ALA A 107 16.63 21.63 -42.98
CA ALA A 107 15.78 21.84 -44.15
C ALA A 107 14.78 20.67 -44.30
N LYS A 108 15.24 19.45 -44.17
CA LYS A 108 14.42 18.23 -44.22
C LYS A 108 13.48 18.09 -43.04
N ARG A 109 13.90 18.51 -41.86
CA ARG A 109 12.99 18.63 -40.71
C ARG A 109 11.85 19.61 -40.94
N ALA A 110 12.14 20.77 -41.58
CA ALA A 110 11.12 21.75 -41.89
C ALA A 110 10.12 21.22 -42.94
N GLU A 111 10.62 20.50 -43.95
CA GLU A 111 9.83 19.86 -45.00
C GLU A 111 8.92 18.76 -44.39
N GLY A 112 9.51 17.81 -43.67
CA GLY A 112 8.79 16.71 -43.02
C GLY A 112 7.73 17.19 -42.01
N LYS A 113 8.03 18.23 -41.23
CA LYS A 113 7.02 18.86 -40.34
C LYS A 113 5.85 19.45 -41.12
N SER A 114 6.11 20.11 -42.22
CA SER A 114 5.05 20.66 -43.09
C SER A 114 4.17 19.55 -43.65
N GLN A 115 4.76 18.43 -44.05
CA GLN A 115 4.05 17.23 -44.52
C GLN A 115 3.22 16.62 -43.42
N LEU A 116 3.81 16.36 -42.24
CA LEU A 116 3.10 15.80 -41.10
C LEU A 116 1.97 16.70 -40.63
N THR A 117 2.15 18.04 -40.58
CA THR A 117 1.06 18.98 -40.26
C THR A 117 -0.12 18.77 -41.19
N ARG A 118 0.13 18.69 -42.49
CA ARG A 118 -0.88 18.48 -43.50
C ARG A 118 -1.57 17.11 -43.34
N TYR A 119 -0.83 16.05 -43.08
CA TYR A 119 -1.36 14.70 -42.94
C TYR A 119 -2.21 14.55 -41.66
N LEU A 120 -1.73 15.08 -40.57
CA LEU A 120 -2.43 15.03 -39.28
C LEU A 120 -3.71 15.88 -39.31
N SER A 121 -3.65 17.10 -39.85
CA SER A 121 -4.82 18.00 -39.94
C SER A 121 -5.95 17.46 -40.80
N ASN A 122 -5.65 16.54 -41.73
CA ASN A 122 -6.64 15.93 -42.59
C ASN A 122 -7.24 14.63 -42.04
N GLN A 123 -6.86 14.19 -40.84
CA GLN A 123 -7.50 13.04 -40.20
C GLN A 123 -8.85 13.45 -39.60
N GLN A 124 -9.76 12.50 -39.49
CA GLN A 124 -11.10 12.73 -38.92
C GLN A 124 -11.04 13.11 -37.44
N HIS A 125 -10.02 12.62 -36.71
CA HIS A 125 -9.71 12.93 -35.31
C HIS A 125 -8.22 13.18 -35.18
N PRO A 126 -7.72 14.41 -35.52
CA PRO A 126 -6.31 14.71 -35.58
C PRO A 126 -5.56 14.52 -34.25
N ASP A 127 -6.26 14.76 -33.14
CA ASP A 127 -5.78 14.59 -31.77
C ASP A 127 -5.40 13.15 -31.40
N ARG A 128 -5.82 12.17 -32.21
CA ARG A 128 -5.53 10.74 -32.02
C ARG A 128 -4.30 10.25 -32.75
N PHE A 129 -3.79 11.02 -33.71
CA PHE A 129 -2.69 10.61 -34.54
C PHE A 129 -1.36 11.18 -34.07
N PHE A 130 -0.31 10.37 -34.24
CA PHE A 130 1.07 10.81 -34.12
C PHE A 130 1.77 10.79 -35.46
N GLY A 131 2.52 11.83 -35.77
CA GLY A 131 3.44 11.84 -36.89
C GLY A 131 4.84 11.47 -36.44
N ILE A 132 5.48 10.51 -37.09
CA ILE A 132 6.86 10.11 -36.80
C ILE A 132 7.72 10.51 -38.00
N LEU A 133 8.60 11.50 -37.79
CA LEU A 133 9.62 11.89 -38.75
C LEU A 133 10.91 11.14 -38.43
N THR A 134 11.46 10.42 -39.41
CA THR A 134 12.63 9.56 -39.17
C THR A 134 13.58 9.45 -40.34
N ASP A 135 14.87 9.28 -40.05
CA ASP A 135 15.89 8.87 -40.99
C ASP A 135 16.33 7.40 -40.80
N GLY A 136 15.50 6.62 -40.09
CA GLY A 136 15.76 5.23 -39.76
C GLY A 136 16.62 5.04 -38.51
N GLU A 137 17.32 6.06 -38.02
CA GLU A 137 18.10 6.02 -36.77
C GLU A 137 17.52 6.95 -35.72
N THR A 138 17.13 8.15 -36.11
CA THR A 138 16.49 9.14 -35.26
C THR A 138 14.99 9.14 -35.57
N LEU A 139 14.15 9.06 -34.52
CA LEU A 139 12.71 9.15 -34.63
C LEU A 139 12.26 10.37 -33.83
N GLU A 140 11.54 11.29 -34.47
CA GLU A 140 10.93 12.45 -33.82
C GLU A 140 9.44 12.34 -33.92
N VAL A 141 8.73 12.36 -32.77
CA VAL A 141 7.28 12.23 -32.71
C VAL A 141 6.62 13.59 -32.54
N TYR A 142 5.60 13.79 -33.33
CA TYR A 142 4.81 15.02 -33.39
C TYR A 142 3.33 14.73 -33.20
N ALA A 143 2.63 15.65 -32.56
CA ALA A 143 1.18 15.64 -32.42
C ALA A 143 0.63 17.04 -32.67
N LEU A 144 -0.61 17.12 -33.18
CA LEU A 144 -1.32 18.40 -33.26
C LEU A 144 -1.89 18.75 -31.88
N ARG A 145 -1.54 19.96 -31.42
CA ARG A 145 -2.07 20.53 -30.17
C ARG A 145 -2.60 21.94 -30.50
N ASP A 146 -3.85 22.16 -30.22
CA ASP A 146 -4.53 23.44 -30.48
C ASP A 146 -4.34 23.93 -31.95
N GLY A 147 -4.20 22.98 -32.88
CA GLY A 147 -4.03 23.25 -34.30
C GLY A 147 -2.57 23.46 -34.75
N GLU A 148 -1.61 23.47 -33.82
CA GLU A 148 -0.18 23.58 -34.09
C GLU A 148 0.55 22.25 -33.91
N LEU A 149 1.54 21.98 -34.76
CA LEU A 149 2.38 20.79 -34.69
C LEU A 149 3.44 20.94 -33.60
N ALA A 150 3.28 20.18 -32.51
CA ALA A 150 4.23 20.15 -31.41
C ALA A 150 5.07 18.86 -31.45
N LYS A 151 6.37 18.97 -31.23
CA LYS A 151 7.25 17.81 -30.99
C LYS A 151 6.91 17.30 -29.56
N VAL A 152 6.53 16.04 -29.46
CA VAL A 152 6.11 15.43 -28.18
C VAL A 152 7.16 14.49 -27.61
N ASP A 153 7.98 13.87 -28.49
CA ASP A 153 9.00 12.93 -28.05
C ASP A 153 10.07 12.75 -29.13
N ASP A 154 11.20 12.13 -28.77
CA ASP A 154 12.20 11.67 -29.73
C ASP A 154 13.01 10.48 -29.18
N LEU A 155 13.54 9.70 -30.12
CA LEU A 155 14.46 8.60 -29.83
C LEU A 155 15.55 8.54 -30.86
N LYS A 156 16.79 8.33 -30.43
CA LYS A 156 17.87 7.85 -31.30
C LYS A 156 18.13 6.37 -30.97
N LEU A 157 18.03 5.51 -31.98
CA LEU A 157 18.30 4.09 -31.85
C LEU A 157 19.76 3.85 -31.50
N ASP A 158 20.00 3.13 -30.42
CA ASP A 158 21.32 2.82 -29.89
C ASP A 158 21.33 1.37 -29.39
N ALA A 159 22.24 0.56 -29.90
CA ALA A 159 22.36 -0.84 -29.50
C ALA A 159 22.81 -1.03 -28.05
N GLU A 160 23.51 -0.05 -27.47
CA GLU A 160 23.86 -0.08 -26.04
C GLU A 160 22.66 0.23 -25.11
N LYS A 161 21.66 0.93 -25.69
CA LYS A 161 20.41 1.27 -25.01
C LYS A 161 19.20 0.49 -25.56
N ALA A 162 19.43 -0.76 -25.96
CA ALA A 162 18.43 -1.58 -26.64
C ALA A 162 17.11 -1.71 -25.84
N ASP A 163 17.18 -1.78 -24.51
CA ASP A 163 16.00 -1.88 -23.67
C ASP A 163 15.12 -0.61 -23.75
N GLU A 164 15.76 0.57 -23.77
CA GLU A 164 15.07 1.85 -23.92
C GLU A 164 14.42 1.95 -25.31
N CYS A 165 15.18 1.59 -26.33
CA CYS A 165 14.69 1.58 -27.71
C CYS A 165 13.48 0.64 -27.87
N ARG A 166 13.54 -0.56 -27.32
CA ARG A 166 12.44 -1.52 -27.39
C ARG A 166 11.19 -0.99 -26.70
N LEU A 167 11.34 -0.45 -25.51
CA LEU A 167 10.21 0.09 -24.74
C LEU A 167 9.58 1.30 -25.42
N TRP A 168 10.40 2.16 -25.98
CA TRP A 168 9.92 3.32 -26.72
C TRP A 168 9.14 2.90 -27.97
N LEU A 169 9.69 1.99 -28.78
CA LEU A 169 9.00 1.47 -29.96
C LEU A 169 7.70 0.74 -29.59
N ASP A 170 7.73 -0.12 -28.57
CA ASP A 170 6.54 -0.81 -28.05
C ASP A 170 5.43 0.18 -27.63
N CYS A 171 5.83 1.33 -27.06
CA CYS A 171 4.93 2.38 -26.64
C CYS A 171 4.10 2.96 -27.80
N TYR A 172 4.72 3.18 -28.94
CA TYR A 172 4.06 3.78 -30.10
C TYR A 172 3.41 2.74 -31.03
N LEU A 173 4.02 1.57 -31.20
CA LEU A 173 3.53 0.54 -32.13
C LEU A 173 2.32 -0.23 -31.62
N PHE A 174 2.16 -0.39 -30.30
CA PHE A 174 1.10 -1.21 -29.70
C PHE A 174 0.17 -0.39 -28.82
N HIS A 175 -0.01 0.89 -29.11
CA HIS A 175 -1.11 1.61 -28.51
C HIS A 175 -2.41 1.09 -29.12
N GLU A 176 -3.09 0.24 -28.40
CA GLU A 176 -4.45 -0.14 -28.70
C GLU A 176 -5.36 1.06 -28.42
N LYS A 177 -6.15 1.45 -29.42
CA LYS A 177 -6.96 2.67 -29.38
C LYS A 177 -8.04 2.58 -28.33
N HIS A 178 -8.11 3.57 -27.44
CA HIS A 178 -9.25 3.82 -26.58
C HIS A 178 -9.79 2.60 -25.84
N LEU A 179 -8.90 1.80 -25.27
CA LEU A 179 -9.29 0.77 -24.32
C LEU A 179 -9.98 1.42 -23.14
N VAL A 180 -11.11 0.86 -22.72
CA VAL A 180 -11.64 1.18 -21.41
C VAL A 180 -10.66 0.64 -20.37
N PRO A 181 -10.02 1.51 -19.55
CA PRO A 181 -9.02 1.04 -18.59
C PRO A 181 -9.66 0.14 -17.55
N THR A 182 -9.05 -1.02 -17.34
CA THR A 182 -9.43 -1.93 -16.25
C THR A 182 -8.25 -2.16 -15.31
N ALA A 183 -8.51 -2.44 -14.03
CA ALA A 183 -7.49 -2.73 -13.06
C ALA A 183 -6.59 -3.91 -13.48
N ASN A 184 -7.18 -4.91 -14.14
CA ASN A 184 -6.44 -6.07 -14.65
C ASN A 184 -5.50 -5.69 -15.80
N ASP A 185 -5.95 -4.90 -16.76
CA ASP A 185 -5.12 -4.48 -17.89
C ASP A 185 -4.01 -3.52 -17.45
N ILE A 186 -4.33 -2.56 -16.58
CA ILE A 186 -3.32 -1.68 -15.96
C ILE A 186 -2.27 -2.51 -15.20
N THR A 187 -2.67 -3.51 -14.43
CA THR A 187 -1.74 -4.39 -13.72
C THR A 187 -0.89 -5.21 -14.69
N LEU A 188 -1.48 -5.72 -15.78
CA LEU A 188 -0.75 -6.48 -16.79
C LEU A 188 0.32 -5.64 -17.51
N ARG A 189 0.02 -4.39 -17.85
CA ARG A 189 0.90 -3.51 -18.64
C ARG A 189 1.90 -2.71 -17.80
N PHE A 190 1.59 -2.44 -16.52
CA PHE A 190 2.40 -1.60 -15.64
C PHE A 190 2.82 -2.27 -14.33
N GLY A 191 2.35 -3.49 -14.04
CA GLY A 191 2.70 -4.26 -12.85
C GLY A 191 4.03 -5.03 -12.98
N GLU A 192 4.38 -5.79 -11.95
CA GLU A 192 5.67 -6.47 -11.81
C GLU A 192 6.00 -7.41 -12.98
N ARG A 193 5.00 -7.94 -13.67
CA ARG A 193 5.18 -8.83 -14.83
C ARG A 193 5.45 -8.08 -16.15
N SER A 194 5.36 -6.76 -16.15
CA SER A 194 5.52 -5.95 -17.36
C SER A 194 6.96 -5.48 -17.55
N PRO A 195 7.45 -5.39 -18.80
CA PRO A 195 8.72 -4.75 -19.11
C PRO A 195 8.75 -3.27 -18.66
N THR A 196 7.60 -2.58 -18.71
CA THR A 196 7.46 -1.18 -18.30
C THR A 196 7.85 -0.98 -16.84
N PHE A 197 7.38 -1.87 -15.95
CA PHE A 197 7.73 -1.80 -14.53
C PHE A 197 9.24 -1.94 -14.29
N TRP A 198 9.87 -2.95 -14.89
CA TRP A 198 11.30 -3.21 -14.68
C TRP A 198 12.19 -2.10 -15.24
N HIS A 199 11.83 -1.55 -16.39
CA HIS A 199 12.53 -0.38 -16.93
C HIS A 199 12.38 0.84 -16.01
N SER A 200 11.16 1.12 -15.58
CA SER A 200 10.85 2.21 -14.66
C SER A 200 11.63 2.08 -13.35
N LEU A 201 11.66 0.86 -12.78
CA LEU A 201 12.40 0.59 -11.55
C LEU A 201 13.92 0.75 -11.74
N ARG A 202 14.45 0.44 -12.93
CA ARG A 202 15.85 0.69 -13.26
C ARG A 202 16.17 2.19 -13.29
N LEU A 203 15.33 3.00 -13.92
CA LEU A 203 15.47 4.46 -13.94
C LEU A 203 15.44 5.03 -12.51
N LEU A 204 14.50 4.59 -11.67
CA LEU A 204 14.43 5.00 -10.28
C LEU A 204 15.65 4.54 -9.46
N ARG A 205 16.19 3.35 -9.71
CA ARG A 205 17.44 2.91 -9.07
C ARG A 205 18.61 3.81 -9.45
N ASN A 206 18.74 4.20 -10.72
CA ASN A 206 19.77 5.12 -11.18
C ASN A 206 19.63 6.48 -10.49
N ALA A 207 18.42 7.04 -10.47
CA ALA A 207 18.11 8.29 -9.77
C ALA A 207 18.43 8.18 -8.25
N TRP A 208 18.04 7.07 -7.60
CA TRP A 208 18.31 6.84 -6.18
C TRP A 208 19.82 6.75 -5.88
N GLN A 209 20.61 6.09 -6.72
CA GLN A 209 22.07 6.04 -6.53
C GLN A 209 22.72 7.43 -6.52
N LYS A 210 22.17 8.38 -7.29
CA LYS A 210 22.59 9.79 -7.27
C LYS A 210 22.07 10.52 -6.02
N ALA A 211 20.80 10.32 -5.67
CA ALA A 211 20.10 11.05 -4.60
C ALA A 211 20.40 10.51 -3.20
N LYS A 212 20.79 9.23 -3.03
CA LYS A 212 20.94 8.62 -1.69
C LYS A 212 22.01 9.24 -0.79
N SER A 213 22.91 10.05 -1.35
CA SER A 213 23.88 10.84 -0.58
C SER A 213 23.31 12.19 -0.13
N ASP A 214 22.17 12.60 -0.70
CA ASP A 214 21.49 13.83 -0.32
C ASP A 214 20.77 13.66 1.02
N PRO A 215 21.02 14.52 2.00
CA PRO A 215 20.37 14.48 3.30
C PRO A 215 18.85 14.54 3.24
N SER A 216 18.27 15.28 2.30
CA SER A 216 16.82 15.40 2.10
C SER A 216 16.21 14.05 1.68
N ALA A 217 16.79 13.41 0.67
CA ALA A 217 16.35 12.10 0.20
C ALA A 217 16.45 11.02 1.30
N GLN A 218 17.55 11.04 2.09
CA GLN A 218 17.72 10.14 3.23
C GLN A 218 16.68 10.36 4.33
N THR A 219 16.31 11.59 4.61
CA THR A 219 15.27 11.92 5.58
C THR A 219 13.93 11.36 5.12
N LYS A 220 13.54 11.60 3.85
CA LYS A 220 12.30 11.06 3.29
C LYS A 220 12.24 9.53 3.37
N PHE A 221 13.34 8.86 3.07
CA PHE A 221 13.46 7.40 3.20
C PHE A 221 13.28 6.92 4.64
N THR A 222 13.95 7.56 5.59
CA THR A 222 13.91 7.15 7.00
C THR A 222 12.57 7.42 7.65
N GLU A 223 11.96 8.57 7.37
CA GLU A 223 10.62 8.89 7.88
C GLU A 223 9.56 7.97 7.27
N TRP A 224 9.70 7.62 5.99
CA TRP A 224 8.88 6.60 5.36
C TRP A 224 9.02 5.24 6.08
N GLN A 225 10.25 4.79 6.38
CA GLN A 225 10.49 3.57 7.17
C GLN A 225 9.87 3.65 8.55
N SER A 226 9.97 4.80 9.21
CA SER A 226 9.42 5.04 10.55
C SER A 226 7.89 4.94 10.55
N LEU A 227 7.24 5.48 9.54
CA LEU A 227 5.79 5.37 9.38
C LEU A 227 5.37 3.93 9.06
N LEU A 228 6.08 3.25 8.19
CA LEU A 228 5.83 1.83 7.94
C LEU A 228 5.98 1.00 9.23
N ALA A 229 6.94 1.34 10.09
CA ALA A 229 7.11 0.65 11.37
C ALA A 229 5.90 0.83 12.33
N ILE A 230 5.13 1.92 12.21
CA ILE A 230 3.86 2.08 12.94
C ILE A 230 2.84 1.07 12.43
N VAL A 231 2.74 0.94 11.12
CA VAL A 231 1.79 0.05 10.45
C VAL A 231 2.24 -1.40 10.57
N TYR A 232 3.51 -1.66 10.26
CA TYR A 232 4.05 -3.00 10.06
C TYR A 232 4.81 -3.56 11.27
N GLY A 233 5.07 -2.74 12.27
CA GLY A 233 5.65 -3.18 13.54
C GLY A 233 7.06 -3.77 13.46
N SER A 234 7.75 -3.77 12.32
CA SER A 234 9.15 -4.15 12.14
C SER A 234 9.83 -3.21 11.18
N ALA A 235 11.15 -3.21 11.14
CA ALA A 235 11.94 -2.57 10.10
C ALA A 235 11.68 -3.28 8.74
N VAL A 236 10.46 -3.16 8.24
CA VAL A 236 10.05 -3.51 6.90
C VAL A 236 10.27 -2.26 6.09
N GLY A 237 11.00 -2.34 5.02
CA GLY A 237 11.25 -1.20 4.15
C GLY A 237 12.74 -1.08 3.85
N ASP A 238 13.16 -1.86 2.85
CA ASP A 238 14.45 -1.69 2.22
C ASP A 238 14.35 -0.67 1.06
N GLU A 239 15.46 -0.39 0.42
CA GLU A 239 15.52 0.50 -0.73
C GLU A 239 14.65 -0.01 -1.90
N ASP A 240 14.55 -1.31 -2.12
CA ASP A 240 13.75 -1.87 -3.23
C ASP A 240 12.25 -1.61 -3.03
N LEU A 241 11.75 -1.82 -1.82
CA LEU A 241 10.35 -1.52 -1.49
C LEU A 241 10.06 -0.01 -1.58
N PHE A 242 10.99 0.84 -1.15
CA PHE A 242 10.86 2.30 -1.27
C PHE A 242 10.75 2.74 -2.73
N LEU A 243 11.58 2.17 -3.61
CA LEU A 243 11.54 2.47 -5.04
C LEU A 243 10.27 1.94 -5.72
N ARG A 244 9.77 0.78 -5.32
CA ARG A 244 8.47 0.25 -5.77
C ARG A 244 7.32 1.17 -5.34
N HIS A 245 7.33 1.66 -4.11
CA HIS A 245 6.35 2.63 -3.63
C HIS A 245 6.46 3.97 -4.37
N THR A 246 7.69 4.44 -4.63
CA THR A 246 7.93 5.65 -5.44
C THR A 246 7.37 5.47 -6.85
N TYR A 247 7.64 4.34 -7.50
CA TYR A 247 7.08 4.03 -8.83
C TYR A 247 5.56 4.16 -8.84
N LEU A 248 4.90 3.50 -7.88
CA LEU A 248 3.44 3.49 -7.84
C LEU A 248 2.85 4.87 -7.51
N ALA A 249 3.52 5.64 -6.64
CA ALA A 249 3.12 7.02 -6.35
C ALA A 249 3.24 7.92 -7.59
N LEU A 250 4.36 7.83 -8.31
CA LEU A 250 4.56 8.59 -9.55
C LEU A 250 3.60 8.15 -10.66
N PHE A 251 3.36 6.85 -10.80
CA PHE A 251 2.37 6.32 -11.73
C PHE A 251 0.96 6.88 -11.43
N ALA A 252 0.55 6.89 -10.17
CA ALA A 252 -0.74 7.42 -9.75
C ALA A 252 -0.89 8.93 -10.09
N ARG A 253 0.18 9.72 -9.89
CA ARG A 253 0.21 11.15 -10.26
C ARG A 253 0.08 11.37 -11.76
N VAL A 254 0.84 10.61 -12.55
CA VAL A 254 0.75 10.67 -14.01
C VAL A 254 -0.65 10.28 -14.47
N LEU A 255 -1.21 9.19 -13.94
CA LEU A 255 -2.56 8.74 -14.29
C LEU A 255 -3.62 9.82 -13.99
N ALA A 256 -3.55 10.45 -12.81
CA ALA A 256 -4.46 11.55 -12.47
C ALA A 256 -4.31 12.74 -13.43
N PHE A 257 -3.08 13.13 -13.74
CA PHE A 257 -2.82 14.24 -14.67
C PHE A 257 -3.40 13.96 -16.06
N VAL A 258 -3.07 12.79 -16.64
CA VAL A 258 -3.53 12.47 -18.00
C VAL A 258 -5.05 12.24 -18.02
N ALA A 259 -5.66 11.75 -16.96
CA ALA A 259 -7.11 11.62 -16.84
C ALA A 259 -7.81 13.00 -16.85
N LEU A 260 -7.25 14.00 -16.15
CA LEU A 260 -7.80 15.34 -16.06
C LEU A 260 -7.48 16.21 -17.29
N LYS A 261 -6.27 16.12 -17.83
CA LYS A 261 -5.83 16.97 -18.95
C LYS A 261 -6.03 16.35 -20.33
N ARG A 262 -6.25 15.02 -20.41
CA ARG A 262 -6.39 14.25 -21.66
C ARG A 262 -5.20 14.41 -22.60
N ARG A 263 -4.03 14.66 -22.07
CA ARG A 263 -2.76 14.77 -22.78
C ARG A 263 -1.58 14.41 -21.89
N ALA A 264 -0.44 14.15 -22.51
CA ALA A 264 0.83 14.03 -21.78
C ALA A 264 1.27 15.40 -21.20
N PRO A 265 1.99 15.43 -20.08
CA PRO A 265 2.58 16.65 -19.52
C PRO A 265 3.65 17.24 -20.44
N ASN A 266 3.79 18.56 -20.44
CA ASN A 266 4.94 19.24 -21.05
C ASN A 266 6.14 19.25 -20.08
N ALA A 267 7.29 19.79 -20.54
CA ALA A 267 8.52 19.80 -19.74
C ALA A 267 8.34 20.54 -18.40
N ASP A 268 7.65 21.69 -18.40
CA ASP A 268 7.45 22.51 -17.20
C ASP A 268 6.49 21.86 -16.19
N GLU A 269 5.64 20.94 -16.65
CA GLU A 269 4.70 20.21 -15.81
C GLU A 269 5.32 18.97 -15.17
N LEU A 270 6.34 18.35 -15.77
CA LEU A 270 6.92 17.08 -15.30
C LEU A 270 7.48 17.16 -13.87
N SER A 271 8.36 18.13 -13.60
CA SER A 271 8.91 18.33 -12.25
C SER A 271 7.81 18.66 -11.24
N GLY A 272 6.84 19.49 -11.63
CA GLY A 272 5.68 19.83 -10.81
C GLY A 272 4.72 18.68 -10.55
N LEU A 273 4.75 17.58 -11.32
CA LEU A 273 4.02 16.34 -10.97
C LEU A 273 4.65 15.65 -9.77
N ILE A 274 5.98 15.71 -9.62
CA ILE A 274 6.68 15.10 -8.50
C ILE A 274 6.44 15.88 -7.20
N THR A 275 6.49 17.20 -7.25
CA THR A 275 6.34 18.08 -6.08
C THR A 275 4.88 18.38 -5.71
N GLY A 276 3.98 18.32 -6.68
CA GLY A 276 2.55 18.67 -6.54
C GLY A 276 2.17 20.04 -7.12
N GLU A 277 3.14 20.90 -7.44
CA GLU A 277 2.90 22.26 -7.94
C GLU A 277 2.00 22.30 -9.18
N THR A 278 2.13 21.31 -10.06
CA THR A 278 1.28 21.21 -11.26
C THR A 278 -0.18 21.03 -10.88
N PHE A 279 -0.47 20.22 -9.86
CA PHE A 279 -1.85 20.03 -9.39
C PHE A 279 -2.39 21.25 -8.65
N GLU A 280 -1.57 21.93 -7.86
CA GLU A 280 -1.95 23.19 -7.19
C GLU A 280 -2.29 24.29 -8.22
N ARG A 281 -1.50 24.39 -9.31
CA ARG A 281 -1.81 25.30 -10.44
C ARG A 281 -3.10 24.90 -11.16
N MET A 282 -3.46 23.62 -11.14
CA MET A 282 -4.75 23.14 -11.64
C MET A 282 -5.92 23.37 -10.68
N GLY A 283 -5.69 23.95 -9.50
CA GLY A 283 -6.70 24.18 -8.48
C GLY A 283 -7.00 22.97 -7.60
N LEU A 284 -6.14 21.95 -7.61
CA LEU A 284 -6.26 20.75 -6.78
C LEU A 284 -5.37 20.87 -5.54
N ASP A 285 -5.98 21.13 -4.39
CA ASP A 285 -5.30 21.18 -3.10
C ASP A 285 -5.34 19.79 -2.41
N ASN A 286 -4.36 19.53 -1.55
CA ASN A 286 -4.23 18.29 -0.78
C ASN A 286 -4.25 17.02 -1.66
N PHE A 287 -3.82 17.12 -2.92
CA PHE A 287 -3.71 15.98 -3.82
C PHE A 287 -2.31 15.38 -3.78
N VAL A 288 -1.30 16.16 -4.13
CA VAL A 288 0.12 15.85 -3.96
C VAL A 288 0.73 16.95 -3.11
N THR A 289 1.55 16.57 -2.17
CA THR A 289 2.35 17.47 -1.36
C THR A 289 3.80 17.04 -1.49
N ASP A 290 4.77 17.85 -1.06
CA ASP A 290 6.18 17.43 -0.97
C ASP A 290 6.30 16.30 0.08
N ASP A 291 5.94 15.10 -0.36
CA ASP A 291 5.87 13.89 0.45
C ASP A 291 7.15 13.03 0.33
N PHE A 292 7.09 11.82 0.86
CA PHE A 292 8.21 10.88 0.88
C PHE A 292 8.71 10.49 -0.53
N PHE A 293 7.87 10.63 -1.56
CA PHE A 293 8.15 10.20 -2.94
C PHE A 293 8.65 11.33 -3.84
N ALA A 294 8.77 12.55 -3.29
CA ALA A 294 9.26 13.71 -4.03
C ALA A 294 10.79 13.82 -4.07
N TRP A 295 11.53 12.82 -3.60
CA TRP A 295 12.98 12.80 -3.60
C TRP A 295 13.62 12.82 -5.01
N ALA A 296 12.89 12.38 -6.02
CA ALA A 296 13.37 12.27 -7.40
C ALA A 296 13.11 13.54 -8.23
N LYS A 297 12.76 14.67 -7.60
CA LYS A 297 12.59 15.94 -8.30
C LYS A 297 13.92 16.34 -8.98
N ASP A 298 13.79 16.97 -10.14
CA ASP A 298 14.92 17.48 -10.94
C ASP A 298 15.93 16.40 -11.42
N ASP A 299 15.56 15.10 -11.40
CA ASP A 299 16.36 14.02 -11.95
C ASP A 299 15.86 13.61 -13.35
N ALA A 300 16.77 13.58 -14.32
CA ALA A 300 16.46 13.29 -15.73
C ALA A 300 15.91 11.86 -15.95
N ASP A 301 16.35 10.88 -15.15
CA ASP A 301 15.82 9.51 -15.25
C ASP A 301 14.36 9.46 -14.74
N ALA A 302 14.06 10.23 -13.69
CA ALA A 302 12.67 10.34 -13.16
C ALA A 302 11.76 11.08 -14.16
N GLU A 303 12.22 12.14 -14.80
CA GLU A 303 11.47 12.83 -15.86
C GLU A 303 11.22 11.91 -17.06
N THR A 304 12.20 11.14 -17.47
CA THR A 304 12.07 10.14 -18.56
C THR A 304 11.01 9.11 -18.20
N LEU A 305 11.01 8.63 -16.96
CA LEU A 305 9.98 7.73 -16.45
C LEU A 305 8.58 8.33 -16.57
N LEU A 306 8.37 9.55 -16.04
CA LEU A 306 7.06 10.21 -16.05
C LEU A 306 6.55 10.42 -17.46
N ARG A 307 7.42 10.88 -18.37
CA ARG A 307 7.10 11.08 -19.78
C ARG A 307 6.68 9.78 -20.46
N SER A 308 7.45 8.71 -20.27
CA SER A 308 7.15 7.39 -20.86
C SER A 308 5.80 6.85 -20.35
N LEU A 309 5.51 6.95 -19.06
CA LEU A 309 4.23 6.53 -18.49
C LEU A 309 3.07 7.35 -19.04
N ALA A 310 3.23 8.68 -19.13
CA ALA A 310 2.18 9.57 -19.63
C ALA A 310 1.83 9.28 -21.09
N ILE A 311 2.83 9.07 -21.95
CA ILE A 311 2.62 8.73 -23.36
C ILE A 311 1.86 7.40 -23.48
N ARG A 312 2.28 6.37 -22.74
CA ARG A 312 1.61 5.06 -22.75
C ARG A 312 0.16 5.14 -22.31
N LEU A 313 -0.12 5.87 -21.23
CA LEU A 313 -1.48 6.03 -20.72
C LEU A 313 -2.36 6.79 -21.71
N THR A 314 -1.85 7.88 -22.28
CA THR A 314 -2.61 8.75 -23.18
C THR A 314 -2.87 8.06 -24.54
N ALA A 315 -1.90 7.27 -25.01
CA ALA A 315 -2.02 6.58 -26.30
C ALA A 315 -2.95 5.35 -26.24
N SER A 316 -3.01 4.67 -25.08
CA SER A 316 -3.69 3.37 -24.98
C SER A 316 -5.12 3.46 -24.46
N TYR A 317 -5.49 4.47 -23.64
CA TYR A 317 -6.72 4.42 -22.85
C TYR A 317 -7.68 5.57 -23.13
N ASP A 318 -8.97 5.24 -23.17
CA ASP A 318 -10.05 6.20 -22.97
C ASP A 318 -10.23 6.46 -21.46
N LEU A 319 -9.51 7.46 -20.97
CA LEU A 319 -9.54 7.83 -19.57
C LEU A 319 -10.85 8.53 -19.12
N ALA A 320 -11.79 8.78 -20.04
CA ALA A 320 -13.14 9.22 -19.69
C ALA A 320 -14.02 8.07 -19.18
N ALA A 321 -13.69 6.84 -19.58
CA ALA A 321 -14.48 5.66 -19.28
C ALA A 321 -14.05 4.93 -17.98
N ILE A 322 -13.32 5.59 -17.09
CA ILE A 322 -12.90 5.00 -15.80
C ILE A 322 -14.12 4.75 -14.92
N ASN A 323 -14.35 3.49 -14.54
CA ASN A 323 -15.50 3.07 -13.75
C ASN A 323 -15.17 2.16 -12.56
N GLU A 324 -13.89 1.84 -12.36
CA GLU A 324 -13.39 1.01 -11.27
C GLU A 324 -12.06 1.54 -10.68
N ASP A 325 -11.67 1.03 -9.51
CA ASP A 325 -10.38 1.34 -8.88
C ASP A 325 -9.23 0.71 -9.69
N LEU A 326 -8.63 1.50 -10.58
CA LEU A 326 -7.56 1.06 -11.48
C LEU A 326 -6.25 0.70 -10.77
N LEU A 327 -5.96 1.32 -9.65
CA LEU A 327 -4.68 1.19 -8.94
C LEU A 327 -4.65 0.02 -7.97
N LYS A 328 -5.80 -0.54 -7.65
CA LYS A 328 -5.96 -1.64 -6.70
C LYS A 328 -5.10 -2.86 -7.03
N GLY A 329 -5.10 -3.28 -8.30
CA GLY A 329 -4.30 -4.41 -8.77
C GLY A 329 -2.81 -4.17 -8.64
N LEU A 330 -2.34 -3.00 -9.10
CA LEU A 330 -0.93 -2.59 -8.99
C LEU A 330 -0.46 -2.53 -7.54
N TYR A 331 -1.26 -1.94 -6.66
CA TYR A 331 -0.92 -1.87 -5.24
C TYR A 331 -0.81 -3.28 -4.63
N GLN A 332 -1.73 -4.17 -4.98
CA GLN A 332 -1.73 -5.55 -4.48
C GLN A 332 -0.52 -6.36 -4.96
N GLU A 333 -0.03 -6.09 -6.15
CA GLU A 333 1.12 -6.80 -6.73
C GLU A 333 2.45 -6.25 -6.23
N LEU A 334 2.57 -4.92 -6.12
CA LEU A 334 3.84 -4.24 -5.82
C LEU A 334 4.17 -4.14 -4.33
N VAL A 335 3.17 -4.27 -3.45
CA VAL A 335 3.39 -4.38 -2.00
C VAL A 335 3.51 -5.85 -1.63
N ASP A 336 4.61 -6.22 -0.98
CA ASP A 336 4.95 -7.62 -0.66
C ASP A 336 3.79 -8.40 -0.02
N PRO A 337 3.38 -9.55 -0.61
CA PRO A 337 2.28 -10.37 -0.11
C PRO A 337 2.49 -10.95 1.30
N GLU A 338 3.73 -11.29 1.69
CA GLU A 338 4.03 -11.83 3.02
C GLU A 338 3.87 -10.72 4.07
N THR A 339 4.35 -9.55 3.76
CA THR A 339 4.20 -8.36 4.60
C THR A 339 2.72 -8.01 4.81
N ARG A 340 1.90 -8.03 3.77
CA ARG A 340 0.45 -7.76 3.85
C ARG A 340 -0.32 -8.78 4.69
N HIS A 341 0.02 -10.06 4.57
CA HIS A 341 -0.60 -11.11 5.38
C HIS A 341 -0.34 -10.92 6.87
N ASP A 342 0.88 -10.52 7.23
CA ASP A 342 1.26 -10.26 8.62
C ASP A 342 0.59 -9.01 9.21
N LEU A 343 0.01 -8.15 8.35
CA LEU A 343 -0.57 -6.86 8.71
C LEU A 343 -2.08 -6.84 8.78
N GLY A 344 -2.72 -7.91 8.28
CA GLY A 344 -4.17 -7.92 8.18
C GLY A 344 -4.72 -6.88 7.20
N GLU A 345 -3.92 -6.43 6.22
CA GLU A 345 -4.39 -5.59 5.13
C GLU A 345 -5.15 -6.44 4.11
N PHE A 346 -6.46 -6.35 4.17
CA PHE A 346 -7.36 -7.03 3.24
C PHE A 346 -8.11 -6.00 2.39
N TYR A 347 -7.76 -5.91 1.13
CA TYR A 347 -8.49 -5.06 0.18
C TYR A 347 -9.93 -5.52 0.01
N THR A 348 -10.85 -4.60 0.22
CA THR A 348 -12.27 -4.87 0.07
C THR A 348 -12.63 -4.97 -1.41
N PRO A 349 -13.24 -6.07 -1.87
CA PRO A 349 -13.78 -6.16 -3.22
C PRO A 349 -14.88 -5.11 -3.45
N ASP A 350 -14.96 -4.58 -4.65
CA ASP A 350 -15.93 -3.52 -5.01
C ASP A 350 -17.38 -3.93 -4.73
N TRP A 351 -17.74 -5.18 -5.05
CA TRP A 351 -19.09 -5.70 -4.78
C TRP A 351 -19.43 -5.70 -3.29
N LEU A 352 -18.45 -6.00 -2.40
CA LEU A 352 -18.68 -6.04 -0.95
C LEU A 352 -18.79 -4.63 -0.38
N ALA A 353 -17.96 -3.70 -0.86
CA ALA A 353 -18.05 -2.30 -0.47
C ALA A 353 -19.38 -1.69 -0.91
N GLU A 354 -19.85 -1.97 -2.15
CA GLU A 354 -21.13 -1.51 -2.65
C GLU A 354 -22.30 -2.12 -1.87
N LEU A 355 -22.28 -3.44 -1.62
CA LEU A 355 -23.28 -4.09 -0.77
C LEU A 355 -23.36 -3.44 0.61
N THR A 356 -22.21 -3.18 1.21
CA THR A 356 -22.10 -2.57 2.54
C THR A 356 -22.72 -1.17 2.55
N LEU A 357 -22.36 -0.31 1.58
CA LEU A 357 -22.91 1.04 1.45
C LEU A 357 -24.43 1.03 1.22
N ARG A 358 -24.92 0.22 0.30
CA ARG A 358 -26.36 0.10 0.02
C ARG A 358 -27.15 -0.42 1.23
N LYS A 359 -26.61 -1.40 1.98
CA LYS A 359 -27.25 -1.92 3.20
C LYS A 359 -27.14 -0.95 4.38
N ALA A 360 -26.10 -0.12 4.43
CA ALA A 360 -26.00 0.99 5.37
C ALA A 360 -27.08 2.08 5.13
N GLY A 361 -27.61 2.16 3.91
CA GLY A 361 -28.61 3.14 3.50
C GLY A 361 -28.04 4.33 2.70
N PHE A 362 -26.78 4.26 2.28
CA PHE A 362 -26.15 5.28 1.44
C PHE A 362 -26.40 4.96 -0.06
N PRO A 363 -26.78 5.90 -0.90
CA PRO A 363 -27.19 7.29 -0.66
C PRO A 363 -28.72 7.49 -0.49
N SER A 364 -29.52 6.44 -0.46
CA SER A 364 -30.98 6.51 -0.45
C SER A 364 -31.58 7.26 0.75
N SER A 365 -30.81 7.43 1.83
CA SER A 365 -31.19 8.26 2.98
C SER A 365 -30.95 9.78 2.76
N LEU A 366 -30.48 10.18 1.56
CA LEU A 366 -30.31 11.58 1.16
C LEU A 366 -31.62 12.28 0.76
N VAL A 367 -32.71 11.50 0.59
CA VAL A 367 -34.05 12.09 0.38
C VAL A 367 -34.45 12.88 1.62
N PRO A 368 -34.98 14.11 1.49
CA PRO A 368 -35.23 15.00 2.60
C PRO A 368 -36.08 14.35 3.69
N ARG A 369 -35.43 13.90 4.76
CA ARG A 369 -36.09 13.64 6.04
C ARG A 369 -35.82 14.82 6.94
N PRO A 370 -36.72 15.18 7.85
CA PRO A 370 -36.48 16.27 8.79
C PRO A 370 -35.50 15.85 9.88
N THR A 371 -34.30 15.40 9.52
CA THR A 371 -33.19 15.14 10.46
C THR A 371 -32.09 16.15 10.20
N PRO A 372 -31.54 16.79 11.23
CA PRO A 372 -30.56 17.88 11.10
C PRO A 372 -29.16 17.41 10.65
N LEU A 373 -28.98 16.17 10.27
CA LEU A 373 -27.70 15.62 9.86
C LEU A 373 -27.57 15.64 8.35
N ALA A 374 -26.71 16.50 7.83
CA ALA A 374 -26.25 16.39 6.45
C ALA A 374 -25.63 14.99 6.23
N PRO A 375 -26.01 14.31 5.13
CA PRO A 375 -25.52 12.98 4.83
C PRO A 375 -24.02 13.02 4.54
N SER A 376 -23.21 12.68 5.53
CA SER A 376 -21.76 12.69 5.45
C SER A 376 -21.20 11.29 5.71
N LEU A 377 -20.11 10.94 5.00
CA LEU A 377 -19.50 9.62 5.05
C LEU A 377 -18.01 9.73 5.36
N LEU A 378 -17.54 8.92 6.31
CA LEU A 378 -16.14 8.76 6.65
C LEU A 378 -15.70 7.30 6.45
N ASP A 379 -14.58 7.11 5.78
CA ASP A 379 -13.80 5.87 5.86
C ASP A 379 -12.54 6.12 6.69
N PRO A 380 -12.47 5.62 7.93
CA PRO A 380 -11.36 5.91 8.87
C PRO A 380 -10.12 5.04 8.66
N ALA A 381 -10.14 4.10 7.71
CA ALA A 381 -9.01 3.27 7.28
C ALA A 381 -9.16 2.97 5.78
N CYS A 382 -9.10 4.03 4.97
CA CYS A 382 -9.64 4.00 3.61
C CYS A 382 -8.81 3.18 2.61
N GLY A 383 -7.56 2.80 2.94
CA GLY A 383 -6.70 2.07 2.02
C GLY A 383 -6.57 2.80 0.68
N SER A 384 -6.87 2.12 -0.43
CA SER A 384 -6.91 2.71 -1.77
C SER A 384 -8.14 3.61 -2.05
N GLY A 385 -9.04 3.80 -1.08
CA GLY A 385 -10.24 4.61 -1.22
C GLY A 385 -11.43 3.91 -1.89
N THR A 386 -11.48 2.59 -1.89
CA THR A 386 -12.54 1.82 -2.57
C THR A 386 -13.96 2.22 -2.12
N PHE A 387 -14.20 2.37 -0.82
CA PHE A 387 -15.52 2.82 -0.33
C PHE A 387 -15.88 4.23 -0.81
N LEU A 388 -14.91 5.13 -0.86
CA LEU A 388 -15.10 6.51 -1.32
C LEU A 388 -15.35 6.54 -2.84
N PHE A 389 -14.60 5.76 -3.61
CA PHE A 389 -14.80 5.62 -5.06
C PHE A 389 -16.23 5.16 -5.37
N ILE A 390 -16.67 4.11 -4.68
CA ILE A 390 -18.03 3.57 -4.88
C ILE A 390 -19.09 4.55 -4.36
N ALA A 391 -18.85 5.26 -3.26
CA ALA A 391 -19.76 6.27 -2.76
C ALA A 391 -20.00 7.38 -3.80
N ILE A 392 -18.96 7.86 -4.49
CA ILE A 392 -19.08 8.85 -5.58
C ILE A 392 -19.92 8.28 -6.71
N ARG A 393 -19.70 7.02 -7.11
CA ARG A 393 -20.51 6.37 -8.15
C ARG A 393 -21.98 6.27 -7.74
N LEU A 394 -22.26 5.88 -6.49
CA LEU A 394 -23.64 5.81 -5.98
C LEU A 394 -24.32 7.17 -5.90
N LEU A 395 -23.57 8.25 -5.63
CA LEU A 395 -24.08 9.63 -5.69
C LEU A 395 -24.50 10.00 -7.12
N ARG A 396 -23.72 9.61 -8.15
CA ARG A 396 -24.11 9.80 -9.54
C ARG A 396 -25.38 9.02 -9.90
N GLU A 397 -25.49 7.77 -9.45
CA GLU A 397 -26.72 6.97 -9.61
C GLU A 397 -27.93 7.65 -8.95
N ALA A 398 -27.71 8.40 -7.85
CA ALA A 398 -28.74 9.16 -7.17
C ALA A 398 -29.04 10.54 -7.81
N GLY A 399 -28.36 10.90 -8.91
CA GLY A 399 -28.62 12.10 -9.69
C GLY A 399 -27.71 13.31 -9.41
N PHE A 400 -26.68 13.16 -8.57
CA PHE A 400 -25.67 14.22 -8.38
C PHE A 400 -24.73 14.29 -9.59
N GLN A 401 -24.50 15.49 -10.13
CA GLN A 401 -23.65 15.71 -11.32
C GLN A 401 -22.98 17.06 -11.29
N GLY A 402 -21.93 17.24 -12.07
CA GLY A 402 -21.23 18.52 -12.25
C GLY A 402 -20.70 19.12 -10.94
N ALA A 403 -20.86 20.43 -10.79
CA ALA A 403 -20.39 21.15 -9.62
C ALA A 403 -21.02 20.65 -8.31
N ASP A 404 -22.30 20.28 -8.32
CA ASP A 404 -23.03 19.82 -7.13
C ASP A 404 -22.42 18.51 -6.60
N LEU A 405 -22.02 17.59 -7.48
CA LEU A 405 -21.33 16.35 -7.10
C LEU A 405 -19.96 16.67 -6.46
N VAL A 406 -19.19 17.55 -7.11
CA VAL A 406 -17.84 17.91 -6.64
C VAL A 406 -17.91 18.60 -5.27
N GLU A 407 -18.81 19.59 -5.10
CA GLU A 407 -18.98 20.32 -3.84
C GLU A 407 -19.52 19.40 -2.71
N PHE A 408 -20.45 18.51 -3.06
CA PHE A 408 -20.94 17.50 -2.10
C PHE A 408 -19.81 16.59 -1.64
N CYS A 409 -19.02 16.04 -2.57
CA CYS A 409 -17.91 15.15 -2.25
C CYS A 409 -16.84 15.86 -1.40
N ALA A 410 -16.47 17.10 -1.73
CA ALA A 410 -15.51 17.90 -0.95
C ALA A 410 -15.96 18.13 0.49
N SER A 411 -17.25 18.39 0.68
CA SER A 411 -17.81 18.78 1.96
C SER A 411 -18.38 17.63 2.79
N HIS A 412 -18.75 16.49 2.21
CA HIS A 412 -19.47 15.43 2.91
C HIS A 412 -18.77 14.07 2.92
N LEU A 413 -17.75 13.85 2.08
CA LEU A 413 -16.93 12.65 2.12
C LEU A 413 -15.61 12.92 2.83
N ALA A 414 -15.06 11.94 3.51
CA ALA A 414 -13.70 12.00 4.05
C ALA A 414 -13.07 10.59 4.15
N GLY A 415 -11.75 10.54 4.01
CA GLY A 415 -10.94 9.35 4.20
C GLY A 415 -9.73 9.63 5.09
N ILE A 416 -9.35 8.65 5.89
CA ILE A 416 -8.11 8.68 6.68
C ILE A 416 -7.38 7.36 6.44
N ASP A 417 -6.08 7.42 6.24
CA ASP A 417 -5.21 6.25 6.32
C ASP A 417 -3.85 6.63 6.88
N VAL A 418 -3.18 5.68 7.51
CA VAL A 418 -1.86 5.89 8.10
C VAL A 418 -0.74 5.62 7.09
N HIS A 419 -1.04 4.87 6.04
CA HIS A 419 -0.06 4.45 5.05
C HIS A 419 0.12 5.49 3.94
N PRO A 420 1.32 6.07 3.74
CA PRO A 420 1.54 7.16 2.77
C PRO A 420 1.12 6.82 1.33
N LEU A 421 1.48 5.62 0.89
CA LEU A 421 1.15 5.17 -0.45
C LEU A 421 -0.35 4.92 -0.62
N ALA A 422 -1.02 4.34 0.37
CA ALA A 422 -2.46 4.14 0.35
C ALA A 422 -3.20 5.48 0.19
N VAL A 423 -2.78 6.51 0.94
CA VAL A 423 -3.34 7.87 0.82
C VAL A 423 -3.13 8.46 -0.58
N THR A 424 -1.94 8.29 -1.17
CA THR A 424 -1.67 8.75 -2.54
C THR A 424 -2.61 8.08 -3.55
N ILE A 425 -2.79 6.77 -3.43
CA ILE A 425 -3.70 6.00 -4.28
C ILE A 425 -5.15 6.40 -4.05
N ALA A 426 -5.58 6.54 -2.80
CA ALA A 426 -6.93 6.94 -2.46
C ALA A 426 -7.29 8.32 -3.01
N ARG A 427 -6.37 9.29 -2.91
CA ARG A 427 -6.52 10.62 -3.51
C ARG A 427 -6.66 10.54 -5.02
N THR A 428 -5.82 9.73 -5.66
CA THR A 428 -5.90 9.50 -7.12
C THR A 428 -7.22 8.88 -7.50
N ASN A 429 -7.65 7.82 -6.84
CA ASN A 429 -8.94 7.17 -7.10
C ASN A 429 -10.12 8.10 -6.86
N PHE A 430 -10.05 8.98 -5.87
CA PHE A 430 -11.07 10.00 -5.62
C PHE A 430 -11.19 10.99 -6.78
N VAL A 431 -10.07 11.48 -7.28
CA VAL A 431 -10.00 12.37 -8.45
C VAL A 431 -10.50 11.65 -9.71
N LEU A 432 -10.08 10.40 -9.93
CA LEU A 432 -10.53 9.59 -11.07
C LEU A 432 -12.04 9.30 -10.99
N ALA A 433 -12.57 9.06 -9.79
CA ALA A 433 -14.01 8.84 -9.58
C ALA A 433 -14.83 10.09 -9.89
N LEU A 434 -14.34 11.28 -9.64
CA LEU A 434 -14.99 12.53 -10.04
C LEU A 434 -14.86 12.80 -11.55
N GLY A 435 -13.76 12.40 -12.17
CA GLY A 435 -13.57 12.41 -13.61
C GLY A 435 -13.89 13.75 -14.28
N ASP A 436 -14.80 13.72 -15.27
CA ASP A 436 -15.16 14.92 -16.05
C ASP A 436 -15.92 15.97 -15.23
N ASP A 437 -16.61 15.60 -14.14
CA ASP A 437 -17.27 16.57 -13.26
C ASP A 437 -16.22 17.48 -12.60
N LEU A 438 -15.09 16.90 -12.14
CA LEU A 438 -13.98 17.68 -11.56
C LEU A 438 -13.23 18.45 -12.64
N ARG A 439 -13.04 17.89 -13.83
CA ARG A 439 -12.38 18.53 -14.96
C ARG A 439 -13.11 19.83 -15.38
N ALA A 440 -14.44 19.81 -15.33
CA ALA A 440 -15.27 20.98 -15.65
C ALA A 440 -15.40 21.97 -14.49
N TYR A 441 -14.95 21.60 -13.29
CA TYR A 441 -15.08 22.42 -12.10
C TYR A 441 -13.99 23.52 -12.05
N THR A 442 -14.40 24.78 -11.91
CA THR A 442 -13.50 25.94 -12.05
C THR A 442 -12.99 26.52 -10.74
N LYS A 443 -13.60 26.12 -9.59
CA LYS A 443 -13.14 26.56 -8.27
C LYS A 443 -12.02 25.63 -7.75
N ARG A 444 -11.29 26.10 -6.75
CA ARG A 444 -10.31 25.25 -6.04
C ARG A 444 -11.01 24.09 -5.33
N PHE A 445 -10.41 22.93 -5.41
CA PHE A 445 -10.91 21.69 -4.83
C PHE A 445 -9.85 21.02 -3.95
N SER A 446 -10.15 20.81 -2.68
CA SER A 446 -9.27 20.09 -1.76
C SER A 446 -9.73 18.64 -1.60
N VAL A 447 -8.85 17.69 -1.93
CA VAL A 447 -9.16 16.25 -1.80
C VAL A 447 -9.32 15.88 -0.33
N PRO A 448 -10.48 15.36 0.12
CA PRO A 448 -10.79 15.16 1.53
C PRO A 448 -10.22 13.84 2.09
N ILE A 449 -8.97 13.51 1.75
CA ILE A 449 -8.29 12.29 2.20
C ILE A 449 -6.98 12.67 2.89
N TYR A 450 -6.77 12.16 4.10
CA TYR A 450 -5.73 12.63 5.00
C TYR A 450 -4.84 11.48 5.48
N MET A 451 -3.53 11.72 5.54
CA MET A 451 -2.58 10.79 6.11
C MET A 451 -2.48 10.99 7.62
N ALA A 452 -3.13 10.13 8.39
CA ALA A 452 -3.13 10.22 9.85
C ALA A 452 -3.51 8.89 10.50
N ASP A 453 -3.18 8.74 11.80
CA ASP A 453 -3.70 7.65 12.63
C ASP A 453 -5.08 8.02 13.17
N SER A 454 -6.11 7.34 12.69
CA SER A 454 -7.51 7.55 13.09
C SER A 454 -7.76 7.34 14.59
N LEU A 455 -6.94 6.54 15.25
CA LEU A 455 -7.01 6.30 16.70
C LEU A 455 -6.27 7.39 17.50
N ASN A 456 -5.56 8.32 16.85
CA ASN A 456 -4.79 9.36 17.51
C ASN A 456 -5.61 10.65 17.65
N LEU A 457 -6.41 10.72 18.70
CA LEU A 457 -7.12 11.94 19.08
C LEU A 457 -6.44 12.62 20.27
N PRO A 458 -6.68 13.94 20.47
CA PRO A 458 -6.14 14.68 21.60
C PRO A 458 -6.51 14.05 22.94
N GLU A 459 -5.50 13.78 23.76
CA GLU A 459 -5.66 13.29 25.14
C GLU A 459 -5.74 14.47 26.10
N ASP A 460 -6.42 14.25 27.25
CA ASP A 460 -6.48 15.25 28.31
C ASP A 460 -5.11 15.33 29.02
N PHE A 461 -4.45 16.46 28.86
CA PHE A 461 -3.19 16.78 29.54
C PHE A 461 -3.46 17.88 30.59
N GLY A 462 -3.79 17.45 31.81
CA GLY A 462 -4.25 18.39 32.84
C GLY A 462 -5.63 18.94 32.48
N ARG A 463 -5.73 20.28 32.33
CA ARG A 463 -6.97 20.97 31.90
C ARG A 463 -7.09 21.19 30.41
N GLN A 464 -6.05 20.85 29.64
CA GLN A 464 -5.99 21.11 28.20
C GLN A 464 -5.92 19.78 27.45
N ARG A 465 -6.67 19.69 26.34
CA ARG A 465 -6.61 18.57 25.41
C ARG A 465 -5.53 18.83 24.36
N VAL A 466 -4.55 17.96 24.27
CA VAL A 466 -3.38 18.12 23.38
C VAL A 466 -3.18 16.87 22.55
N LEU A 467 -2.98 17.03 21.25
CA LEU A 467 -2.51 15.95 20.38
C LEU A 467 -0.99 15.86 20.47
N THR A 468 -0.47 14.67 20.71
CA THR A 468 0.97 14.43 20.74
C THR A 468 1.42 13.66 19.50
N ILE A 469 2.49 14.14 18.84
CA ILE A 469 3.12 13.52 17.68
C ILE A 469 4.54 13.17 18.05
N PRO A 470 4.86 11.87 18.28
CA PRO A 470 6.19 11.45 18.68
C PRO A 470 7.19 11.53 17.53
N VAL A 471 8.44 11.87 17.86
CA VAL A 471 9.57 11.95 16.93
C VAL A 471 10.65 10.96 17.41
N ASP A 472 11.13 10.08 16.52
CA ASP A 472 12.25 9.19 16.85
C ASP A 472 13.58 9.92 16.78
N LEU A 473 13.84 10.74 17.80
CA LEU A 473 15.08 11.50 17.90
C LEU A 473 16.34 10.64 17.99
N LYS A 474 16.24 9.39 18.44
CA LYS A 474 17.41 8.49 18.53
C LYS A 474 17.85 8.05 17.13
N ALA A 475 16.89 7.66 16.29
CA ALA A 475 17.18 7.31 14.91
C ALA A 475 17.73 8.52 14.15
N LEU A 476 17.06 9.67 14.23
CA LEU A 476 17.46 10.91 13.55
C LEU A 476 18.83 11.43 14.03
N ALA A 477 19.11 11.40 15.33
CA ALA A 477 20.40 11.81 15.87
C ALA A 477 21.56 10.88 15.42
N LYS A 478 21.30 9.58 15.36
CA LYS A 478 22.28 8.60 14.85
C LYS A 478 22.62 8.85 13.39
N MET A 479 21.61 9.14 12.56
CA MET A 479 21.79 9.46 11.15
C MET A 479 22.55 10.77 10.94
N ALA A 480 22.19 11.81 11.70
CA ALA A 480 22.80 13.14 11.61
C ALA A 480 24.18 13.22 12.30
N GLY A 481 24.69 12.13 12.92
CA GLY A 481 25.93 12.16 13.69
C GLY A 481 25.91 13.12 14.89
N LYS A 482 24.71 13.45 15.40
CA LYS A 482 24.50 14.46 16.45
C LYS A 482 24.26 13.82 17.82
N LYS A 483 24.71 14.51 18.88
CA LYS A 483 24.35 14.12 20.24
C LYS A 483 23.01 14.73 20.64
N LEU A 484 22.15 13.92 21.25
CA LEU A 484 20.90 14.39 21.84
C LEU A 484 21.21 15.25 23.07
N THR A 485 20.60 16.44 23.12
CA THR A 485 20.63 17.29 24.31
C THR A 485 19.61 16.79 25.33
N ARG A 486 19.98 16.80 26.62
CA ARG A 486 19.18 16.22 27.72
C ARG A 486 17.77 16.78 27.87
N ASN A 487 17.50 18.00 27.34
CA ASN A 487 16.23 18.73 27.50
C ASN A 487 15.48 18.93 26.17
N LEU A 488 15.80 18.18 25.12
CA LEU A 488 15.11 18.27 23.84
C LEU A 488 13.73 17.61 23.94
N PRO A 489 12.62 18.29 23.55
CA PRO A 489 11.31 17.67 23.46
C PRO A 489 11.34 16.49 22.48
N GLN A 490 10.65 15.40 22.81
CA GLN A 490 10.60 14.20 21.96
C GLN A 490 9.27 14.08 21.20
N VAL A 491 8.37 15.02 21.41
CA VAL A 491 7.05 15.06 20.82
C VAL A 491 6.66 16.48 20.42
N PHE A 492 5.92 16.59 19.34
CA PHE A 492 5.17 17.82 19.05
C PHE A 492 3.85 17.81 19.82
N HIS A 493 3.42 18.98 20.28
CA HIS A 493 2.16 19.18 20.98
C HIS A 493 1.28 20.13 20.18
N LEU A 494 0.13 19.66 19.72
CA LEU A 494 -0.86 20.48 19.02
C LEU A 494 -2.12 20.61 19.88
N PRO A 495 -2.48 21.82 20.35
CA PRO A 495 -3.68 22.04 21.14
C PRO A 495 -4.94 21.67 20.36
N ALA A 496 -5.84 20.90 20.98
CA ALA A 496 -7.05 20.37 20.33
C ALA A 496 -8.03 21.48 19.89
N GLU A 497 -8.07 22.61 20.59
CA GLU A 497 -8.95 23.73 20.28
C GLU A 497 -8.63 24.35 18.91
N LEU A 498 -7.35 24.32 18.50
CA LEU A 498 -6.92 24.79 17.20
C LEU A 498 -7.34 23.87 16.05
N ALA A 499 -7.61 22.60 16.34
CA ALA A 499 -8.15 21.68 15.33
C ALA A 499 -9.50 22.15 14.78
N MET A 500 -10.22 22.99 15.52
CA MET A 500 -11.47 23.61 15.09
C MET A 500 -11.28 24.75 14.08
N HIS A 501 -10.06 25.26 13.98
CA HIS A 501 -9.68 26.37 13.10
C HIS A 501 -8.51 25.93 12.20
N PRO A 502 -8.76 25.07 11.19
CA PRO A 502 -7.71 24.45 10.39
C PRO A 502 -6.79 25.45 9.69
N ASP A 503 -7.33 26.57 9.22
CA ASP A 503 -6.52 27.60 8.56
C ASP A 503 -5.55 28.25 9.56
N ARG A 504 -6.04 28.62 10.73
CA ARG A 504 -5.22 29.18 11.82
C ARG A 504 -4.14 28.22 12.28
N LEU A 505 -4.47 26.92 12.37
CA LEU A 505 -3.50 25.89 12.74
C LEU A 505 -2.44 25.67 11.63
N ASN A 506 -2.86 25.71 10.38
CA ASN A 506 -1.94 25.65 9.25
C ASN A 506 -0.99 26.83 9.22
N ASP A 507 -1.50 28.04 9.45
CA ASP A 507 -0.69 29.27 9.52
C ASP A 507 0.30 29.23 10.70
N ALA A 508 -0.11 28.65 11.84
CA ALA A 508 0.78 28.47 12.99
C ALA A 508 1.88 27.42 12.71
N ILE A 509 1.56 26.36 11.96
CA ILE A 509 2.55 25.37 11.51
C ILE A 509 3.51 25.99 10.49
N ASP A 510 3.02 26.81 9.57
CA ASP A 510 3.85 27.51 8.59
C ASP A 510 4.79 28.51 9.29
N ALA A 511 4.28 29.28 10.26
CA ALA A 511 5.10 30.14 11.11
C ALA A 511 6.14 29.34 11.92
N LEU A 512 5.76 28.16 12.45
CA LEU A 512 6.69 27.27 13.14
C LEU A 512 7.89 26.92 12.26
N LEU A 513 7.66 26.61 11.00
CA LEU A 513 8.71 26.27 10.03
C LEU A 513 9.55 27.48 9.65
N GLU A 514 8.93 28.62 9.41
CA GLU A 514 9.60 29.90 9.09
C GLU A 514 10.59 30.28 10.19
N PHE A 515 10.13 30.33 11.45
CA PHE A 515 10.97 30.71 12.59
C PHE A 515 11.90 29.58 13.08
N ALA A 516 11.75 28.37 12.58
CA ALA A 516 12.68 27.28 12.83
C ALA A 516 13.94 27.37 11.98
N ASP A 517 14.05 28.27 11.02
CA ASP A 517 15.22 28.48 10.17
C ASP A 517 16.50 28.63 11.04
N PRO A 518 17.53 27.80 10.81
CA PRO A 518 18.80 27.88 11.51
C PRO A 518 19.52 29.23 11.40
N GLN A 519 19.25 30.01 10.35
CA GLN A 519 19.86 31.34 10.14
C GLN A 519 19.32 32.39 11.11
N ILE A 520 18.13 32.19 11.68
CA ILE A 520 17.54 33.09 12.68
C ILE A 520 18.13 32.78 14.06
N SER A 521 18.53 33.81 14.84
CA SER A 521 19.02 33.57 16.20
C SER A 521 17.93 32.94 17.09
N ASN A 522 18.33 32.20 18.14
CA ASN A 522 17.34 31.56 19.05
C ASN A 522 16.43 32.60 19.74
N ALA A 523 16.97 33.77 20.07
CA ALA A 523 16.23 34.85 20.72
C ALA A 523 15.20 35.47 19.76
N ASP A 524 15.64 35.81 18.54
CA ASP A 524 14.78 36.40 17.51
C ASP A 524 13.71 35.43 17.05
N ALA A 525 14.07 34.15 16.85
CA ALA A 525 13.11 33.09 16.49
C ALA A 525 12.02 32.97 17.57
N THR A 526 12.39 32.89 18.85
CA THR A 526 11.41 32.73 19.93
C THR A 526 10.52 33.98 20.04
N LYS A 527 11.10 35.21 19.94
CA LYS A 527 10.34 36.46 20.00
C LYS A 527 9.43 36.64 18.81
N GLY A 528 9.96 36.47 17.59
CA GLY A 528 9.20 36.63 16.34
C GLY A 528 8.08 35.60 16.23
N PHE A 529 8.36 34.33 16.53
CA PHE A 529 7.36 33.25 16.53
C PHE A 529 6.23 33.55 17.53
N SER A 530 6.56 33.98 18.77
CA SER A 530 5.55 34.28 19.77
C SER A 530 4.67 35.47 19.35
N ALA A 531 5.25 36.51 18.74
CA ALA A 531 4.49 37.64 18.18
C ALA A 531 3.56 37.17 17.05
N ARG A 532 4.07 36.33 16.15
CA ARG A 532 3.26 35.79 15.04
C ARG A 532 2.09 34.93 15.54
N LEU A 533 2.29 34.13 16.58
CA LEU A 533 1.21 33.35 17.20
C LEU A 533 0.15 34.25 17.84
N GLU A 534 0.54 35.39 18.48
CA GLU A 534 -0.40 36.37 19.03
C GLU A 534 -1.21 37.02 17.91
N GLU A 535 -0.59 37.39 16.78
CA GLU A 535 -1.28 37.92 15.58
C GLU A 535 -2.31 36.93 15.02
N LEU A 536 -1.97 35.66 15.02
CA LEU A 536 -2.87 34.55 14.58
C LEU A 536 -3.97 34.29 15.62
N GLY A 537 -3.97 34.97 16.76
CA GLY A 537 -4.94 34.82 17.84
C GLY A 537 -4.83 33.49 18.58
N ILE A 538 -3.62 32.93 18.67
CA ILE A 538 -3.34 31.72 19.46
C ILE A 538 -3.39 32.07 20.95
N PRO A 539 -4.19 31.38 21.78
CA PRO A 539 -4.29 31.64 23.20
C PRO A 539 -2.95 31.59 23.92
N ARG A 540 -2.70 32.48 24.85
CA ARG A 540 -1.44 32.55 25.62
C ARG A 540 -1.12 31.26 26.40
N GLU A 541 -2.13 30.54 26.83
CA GLU A 541 -2.01 29.26 27.51
C GLU A 541 -1.38 28.16 26.64
N HIS A 542 -1.42 28.30 25.30
CA HIS A 542 -0.81 27.36 24.36
C HIS A 542 0.62 27.73 23.96
N LEU A 543 1.10 28.91 24.30
CA LEU A 543 2.42 29.39 23.89
C LEU A 543 3.56 28.48 24.36
N SER A 544 3.45 27.88 25.55
CA SER A 544 4.45 26.93 26.06
C SER A 544 4.62 25.68 25.20
N TYR A 545 3.52 25.16 24.67
CA TYR A 545 3.54 24.03 23.73
C TYR A 545 4.20 24.43 22.42
N TRP A 546 3.83 25.56 21.86
CA TRP A 546 4.39 26.06 20.62
C TRP A 546 5.89 26.41 20.74
N GLN A 547 6.31 26.99 21.85
CA GLN A 547 7.75 27.19 22.13
C GLN A 547 8.51 25.87 22.28
N SER A 548 7.89 24.84 22.84
CA SER A 548 8.45 23.50 22.87
C SER A 548 8.59 22.92 21.46
N ASN A 549 7.55 23.08 20.63
CA ASN A 549 7.54 22.66 19.23
C ASN A 549 8.64 23.40 18.43
N LEU A 550 8.81 24.71 18.65
CA LEU A 550 9.86 25.49 17.99
C LEU A 550 11.27 24.95 18.34
N ARG A 551 11.53 24.62 19.60
CA ARG A 551 12.82 24.03 20.00
C ARG A 551 13.07 22.68 19.32
N LEU A 552 12.03 21.85 19.22
CA LEU A 552 12.14 20.56 18.55
C LEU A 552 12.36 20.75 17.04
N MET A 553 11.57 21.63 16.40
CA MET A 553 11.66 21.89 14.96
C MET A 553 13.02 22.51 14.59
N ARG A 554 13.51 23.46 15.38
CA ARG A 554 14.85 24.06 15.16
C ARG A 554 15.96 23.00 15.26
N TRP A 555 15.86 22.05 16.20
CA TRP A 555 16.82 20.96 16.27
C TRP A 555 16.75 20.06 15.04
N LEU A 556 15.54 19.76 14.59
CA LEU A 556 15.32 19.01 13.37
C LEU A 556 15.91 19.75 12.16
N MET A 557 15.66 21.04 11.97
CA MET A 557 16.12 21.83 10.83
C MET A 557 17.61 22.23 10.90
N GLN A 558 18.29 22.11 12.03
CA GLN A 558 19.75 22.29 12.14
C GLN A 558 20.58 21.21 11.46
N SER A 559 19.96 20.14 11.00
CA SER A 559 20.60 19.11 10.20
C SER A 559 20.15 19.27 8.75
N PRO A 560 21.05 19.30 7.78
CA PRO A 560 20.68 19.23 6.36
C PRO A 560 19.82 17.99 6.01
N ALA A 561 19.80 17.00 6.92
CA ALA A 561 19.03 15.77 6.81
C ALA A 561 17.56 15.91 7.22
N THR A 562 17.07 17.07 7.62
CA THR A 562 15.69 17.22 8.11
C THR A 562 14.93 18.15 7.22
N ASP A 563 14.28 17.57 6.27
CA ASP A 563 13.51 18.26 5.25
C ASP A 563 12.06 18.56 5.68
N THR A 564 11.37 19.26 4.82
CA THR A 564 10.00 19.75 4.80
C THR A 564 8.90 18.71 5.05
N VAL A 565 9.24 17.41 5.12
CA VAL A 565 8.30 16.33 5.43
C VAL A 565 7.50 16.57 6.72
N TRP A 566 8.07 17.30 7.69
CA TRP A 566 7.41 17.66 8.93
C TRP A 566 6.24 18.62 8.74
N ARG A 567 6.29 19.49 7.73
CA ARG A 567 5.15 20.30 7.31
C ARG A 567 3.96 19.42 6.96
N PHE A 568 4.22 18.40 6.14
CA PHE A 568 3.21 17.44 5.73
C PHE A 568 2.67 16.62 6.91
N VAL A 569 3.55 16.07 7.74
CA VAL A 569 3.17 15.27 8.92
C VAL A 569 2.31 16.09 9.89
N LEU A 570 2.73 17.30 10.25
CA LEU A 570 2.01 18.16 11.21
C LEU A 570 0.65 18.62 10.66
N LYS A 571 0.57 19.02 9.38
CA LYS A 571 -0.67 19.46 8.74
C LYS A 571 -1.70 18.33 8.56
N ASN A 572 -1.28 17.09 8.56
CA ASN A 572 -2.16 15.92 8.48
C ASN A 572 -2.54 15.36 9.85
N ALA A 573 -1.64 15.36 10.81
CA ALA A 573 -1.81 14.69 12.10
C ALA A 573 -3.01 15.18 12.94
N TYR A 574 -3.48 16.42 12.78
CA TYR A 574 -4.64 16.93 13.50
C TYR A 574 -5.98 16.66 12.81
N ARG A 575 -5.98 16.21 11.57
CA ARG A 575 -7.20 15.97 10.77
C ARG A 575 -8.18 15.02 11.44
N PRO A 576 -7.75 13.91 12.09
CA PRO A 576 -8.68 13.07 12.84
C PRO A 576 -9.47 13.82 13.92
N ALA A 577 -8.85 14.78 14.62
CA ALA A 577 -9.52 15.59 15.65
C ALA A 577 -10.61 16.48 15.04
N LEU A 578 -10.31 17.12 13.91
CA LEU A 578 -11.28 17.92 13.15
C LEU A 578 -12.46 17.07 12.70
N LEU A 579 -12.18 15.90 12.12
CA LEU A 579 -13.21 14.99 11.62
C LEU A 579 -14.05 14.38 12.76
N ALA A 580 -13.43 14.10 13.91
CA ALA A 580 -14.13 13.61 15.12
C ALA A 580 -15.07 14.67 15.68
N HIS A 581 -14.73 15.95 15.57
CA HIS A 581 -15.64 17.05 15.96
C HIS A 581 -16.82 17.17 15.01
N ARG A 582 -16.57 17.04 13.71
CA ARG A 582 -17.60 17.21 12.67
C ARG A 582 -18.70 16.14 12.79
N LYS A 583 -18.39 14.91 13.20
CA LYS A 583 -19.28 13.75 13.20
C LYS A 583 -19.84 13.42 11.81
N PHE A 584 -20.12 12.16 11.57
CA PHE A 584 -20.58 11.65 10.29
C PHE A 584 -21.86 10.83 10.44
N ALA A 585 -22.76 10.97 9.46
CA ALA A 585 -23.97 10.14 9.39
C ALA A 585 -23.64 8.68 9.07
N PHE A 586 -22.60 8.46 8.27
CA PHE A 586 -22.10 7.14 7.90
C PHE A 586 -20.59 7.03 8.22
N VAL A 587 -20.22 5.97 8.92
CA VAL A 587 -18.82 5.57 9.07
C VAL A 587 -18.71 4.16 8.51
N VAL A 588 -17.96 4.02 7.42
CA VAL A 588 -17.85 2.77 6.67
C VAL A 588 -16.40 2.41 6.45
N GLY A 589 -16.08 1.16 6.21
CA GLY A 589 -14.71 0.78 5.88
C GLY A 589 -14.41 -0.69 6.18
N ASN A 590 -13.17 -1.04 5.97
CA ASN A 590 -12.57 -2.30 6.36
C ASN A 590 -11.36 -2.01 7.27
N PRO A 591 -11.56 -1.90 8.59
CA PRO A 591 -10.49 -1.58 9.53
C PRO A 591 -9.43 -2.69 9.55
N PRO A 592 -8.19 -2.41 9.96
CA PRO A 592 -7.11 -3.41 9.96
C PRO A 592 -7.41 -4.59 10.89
N TRP A 593 -7.27 -5.83 10.36
CA TRP A 593 -7.48 -7.09 11.11
C TRP A 593 -6.20 -7.58 11.80
N LEU A 594 -5.36 -6.63 12.19
CA LEU A 594 -4.09 -6.89 12.83
C LEU A 594 -4.30 -7.37 14.27
N SER A 595 -3.73 -8.53 14.60
CA SER A 595 -3.68 -8.98 15.99
C SER A 595 -2.63 -8.18 16.77
N TYR A 596 -2.97 -7.75 18.01
CA TYR A 596 -2.08 -6.89 18.81
C TYR A 596 -0.70 -7.48 19.08
N ARG A 597 -0.51 -8.79 19.03
CA ARG A 597 0.81 -9.44 19.15
C ARG A 597 1.80 -9.04 18.04
N TYR A 598 1.29 -8.56 16.89
CA TYR A 598 2.11 -8.12 15.77
C TYR A 598 2.47 -6.64 15.84
N ILE A 599 1.86 -5.87 16.74
CA ILE A 599 2.25 -4.48 17.00
C ILE A 599 3.58 -4.50 17.74
N LYS A 600 4.67 -4.16 17.07
CA LYS A 600 6.02 -4.21 17.64
C LYS A 600 6.44 -2.92 18.33
N ARG A 601 5.84 -1.79 17.97
CA ARG A 601 6.10 -0.51 18.58
C ARG A 601 5.46 -0.43 19.97
N GLN A 602 6.30 -0.42 21.02
CA GLN A 602 5.85 -0.58 22.41
C GLN A 602 4.94 0.55 22.89
N ASP A 603 5.25 1.81 22.56
CA ASP A 603 4.43 2.98 22.93
C ASP A 603 3.03 2.90 22.33
N TYR A 604 2.93 2.51 21.06
CA TYR A 604 1.66 2.30 20.38
C TYR A 604 0.88 1.12 20.96
N GLN A 605 1.56 0.01 21.24
CA GLN A 605 0.94 -1.16 21.88
C GLN A 605 0.40 -0.83 23.27
N GLU A 606 1.14 -0.05 24.08
CA GLU A 606 0.67 0.40 25.40
C GLU A 606 -0.53 1.33 25.31
N ARG A 607 -0.54 2.24 24.33
CA ARG A 607 -1.68 3.12 24.07
C ARG A 607 -2.92 2.32 23.69
N VAL A 608 -2.81 1.41 22.73
CA VAL A 608 -3.89 0.51 22.31
C VAL A 608 -4.38 -0.31 23.50
N ARG A 609 -3.48 -0.83 24.34
CA ARG A 609 -3.83 -1.57 25.55
C ARG A 609 -4.65 -0.74 26.52
N LYS A 610 -4.27 0.51 26.77
CA LYS A 610 -5.05 1.42 27.62
C LYS A 610 -6.45 1.66 27.07
N LEU A 611 -6.58 1.87 25.76
CA LEU A 611 -7.87 2.04 25.11
C LEU A 611 -8.74 0.78 25.28
N VAL A 612 -8.20 -0.39 25.01
CA VAL A 612 -8.93 -1.67 25.08
C VAL A 612 -9.39 -2.02 26.51
N LEU A 613 -8.47 -1.94 27.47
CA LEU A 613 -8.74 -2.42 28.84
C LEU A 613 -9.42 -1.36 29.72
N ASN A 614 -8.98 -0.11 29.62
CA ASN A 614 -9.42 0.93 30.55
C ASN A 614 -10.58 1.75 29.99
N ARG A 615 -10.47 2.24 28.75
CA ARG A 615 -11.51 3.11 28.17
C ARG A 615 -12.70 2.33 27.65
N TYR A 616 -12.48 1.43 26.68
CA TYR A 616 -13.57 0.71 26.03
C TYR A 616 -13.98 -0.58 26.74
N LYS A 617 -13.14 -1.08 27.64
CA LYS A 617 -13.38 -2.32 28.38
C LYS A 617 -13.82 -3.47 27.45
N LEU A 618 -13.08 -3.64 26.33
CA LEU A 618 -13.32 -4.71 25.35
C LEU A 618 -12.84 -6.09 25.84
N LEU A 619 -12.10 -6.11 26.94
CA LEU A 619 -11.73 -7.29 27.71
C LEU A 619 -12.01 -7.06 29.20
N SER A 620 -12.49 -8.11 29.87
CA SER A 620 -12.56 -8.12 31.33
C SER A 620 -11.16 -8.13 31.96
N SER A 621 -11.04 -7.69 33.21
CA SER A 621 -9.75 -7.72 33.91
C SER A 621 -9.21 -9.15 34.07
N SER A 622 -10.08 -10.15 34.20
CA SER A 622 -9.71 -11.58 34.27
C SER A 622 -9.15 -12.10 32.93
N ASP A 623 -9.56 -11.50 31.81
CA ASP A 623 -9.21 -11.93 30.47
C ASP A 623 -8.11 -11.06 29.83
N ALA A 624 -7.51 -10.14 30.59
CA ALA A 624 -6.46 -9.23 30.10
C ALA A 624 -5.26 -9.95 29.45
N HIS A 625 -5.02 -11.22 29.79
CA HIS A 625 -4.01 -12.08 29.19
C HIS A 625 -4.32 -12.41 27.72
N LEU A 626 -5.58 -12.30 27.28
CA LEU A 626 -6.01 -12.51 25.89
C LEU A 626 -5.80 -11.27 25.00
N PHE A 627 -5.31 -10.16 25.57
CA PHE A 627 -5.11 -8.91 24.84
C PHE A 627 -4.37 -9.10 23.51
N THR A 628 -3.28 -9.88 23.52
CA THR A 628 -2.47 -10.12 22.32
C THR A 628 -3.16 -10.95 21.25
N GLN A 629 -4.31 -11.56 21.55
CA GLN A 629 -5.10 -12.37 20.62
C GLN A 629 -6.25 -11.60 19.98
N MET A 630 -6.52 -10.37 20.44
CA MET A 630 -7.55 -9.51 19.84
C MET A 630 -7.04 -8.88 18.52
N GLU A 631 -7.97 -8.57 17.65
CA GLU A 631 -7.74 -7.81 16.43
C GLU A 631 -8.05 -6.33 16.63
N LEU A 632 -7.26 -5.48 15.99
CA LEU A 632 -7.38 -4.01 16.03
C LEU A 632 -8.76 -3.53 15.54
N ALA A 633 -9.39 -4.28 14.63
CA ALA A 633 -10.70 -3.98 14.06
C ALA A 633 -11.79 -3.75 15.14
N THR A 634 -11.76 -4.50 16.25
CA THR A 634 -12.73 -4.33 17.35
C THR A 634 -12.56 -3.01 18.09
N LEU A 635 -11.31 -2.56 18.28
CA LEU A 635 -11.02 -1.25 18.83
C LEU A 635 -11.43 -0.13 17.86
N PHE A 636 -11.11 -0.27 16.57
CA PHE A 636 -11.55 0.68 15.56
C PHE A 636 -13.05 0.87 15.56
N PHE A 637 -13.81 -0.21 15.65
CA PHE A 637 -15.27 -0.16 15.70
C PHE A 637 -15.75 0.66 16.90
N ALA A 638 -15.29 0.33 18.12
CA ALA A 638 -15.68 1.02 19.34
C ALA A 638 -15.27 2.50 19.33
N PHE A 639 -14.06 2.78 18.87
CA PHE A 639 -13.51 4.13 18.75
C PHE A 639 -14.31 5.00 17.78
N CYS A 640 -14.58 4.49 16.60
CA CYS A 640 -15.32 5.20 15.55
C CYS A 640 -16.79 5.43 15.95
N ALA A 641 -17.43 4.47 16.64
CA ALA A 641 -18.77 4.62 17.17
C ALA A 641 -18.87 5.79 18.17
N GLU A 642 -17.85 6.01 18.98
CA GLU A 642 -17.80 7.12 19.95
C GLU A 642 -17.43 8.44 19.31
N HIS A 643 -16.31 8.47 18.56
CA HIS A 643 -15.65 9.71 18.15
C HIS A 643 -16.12 10.25 16.82
N TYR A 644 -16.35 9.41 15.83
CA TYR A 644 -16.67 9.86 14.48
C TYR A 644 -18.13 9.78 14.10
N LEU A 645 -18.89 8.87 14.71
CA LEU A 645 -20.28 8.63 14.34
C LEU A 645 -21.21 9.64 15.03
N ALA A 646 -22.09 10.27 14.26
CA ALA A 646 -23.17 11.10 14.77
C ALA A 646 -24.25 10.26 15.46
N ASP A 647 -25.04 10.89 16.34
CA ASP A 647 -26.18 10.22 16.96
C ASP A 647 -27.24 9.89 15.89
N GLY A 648 -27.77 8.66 15.92
CA GLY A 648 -28.62 8.15 14.84
C GLY A 648 -27.86 7.70 13.56
N GLY A 649 -26.55 7.94 13.50
CA GLY A 649 -25.71 7.54 12.37
C GLY A 649 -25.46 6.03 12.28
N THR A 650 -25.09 5.55 11.10
CA THR A 650 -24.81 4.14 10.81
C THR A 650 -23.31 3.88 10.68
N LEU A 651 -22.81 2.91 11.48
CA LEU A 651 -21.46 2.36 11.33
C LEU A 651 -21.56 1.01 10.62
N ALA A 652 -20.80 0.82 9.55
CA ALA A 652 -20.82 -0.41 8.77
C ALA A 652 -19.39 -0.85 8.41
N PHE A 653 -18.85 -1.82 9.14
CA PHE A 653 -17.49 -2.30 8.93
C PHE A 653 -17.45 -3.75 8.46
N VAL A 654 -16.54 -4.01 7.54
CA VAL A 654 -16.11 -5.37 7.16
C VAL A 654 -15.16 -5.86 8.25
N MET A 655 -15.52 -6.96 8.91
CA MET A 655 -14.86 -7.45 10.11
C MET A 655 -14.45 -8.92 9.96
N PRO A 656 -13.43 -9.39 10.70
CA PRO A 656 -13.15 -10.82 10.76
C PRO A 656 -14.32 -11.56 11.43
N ARG A 657 -14.72 -12.68 10.84
CA ARG A 657 -15.87 -13.46 11.32
C ARG A 657 -15.67 -14.05 12.74
N SER A 658 -14.42 -14.07 13.25
CA SER A 658 -14.10 -14.48 14.63
C SER A 658 -14.96 -13.76 15.69
N ILE A 659 -15.41 -12.53 15.43
CA ILE A 659 -16.28 -11.77 16.30
C ILE A 659 -17.68 -12.40 16.48
N LEU A 660 -18.15 -13.18 15.50
CA LEU A 660 -19.42 -13.90 15.55
C LEU A 660 -19.30 -15.27 16.24
N THR A 661 -18.10 -15.78 16.44
CA THR A 661 -17.85 -17.08 17.09
C THR A 661 -17.86 -16.96 18.62
N GLY A 662 -17.74 -18.10 19.31
CA GLY A 662 -17.61 -18.12 20.77
C GLY A 662 -16.24 -17.68 21.32
N ALA A 663 -15.38 -17.07 20.52
CA ALA A 663 -14.06 -16.63 20.94
C ALA A 663 -14.13 -15.68 22.13
N LYS A 664 -13.44 -16.04 23.22
CA LYS A 664 -13.54 -15.36 24.51
C LYS A 664 -13.05 -13.91 24.47
N GLN A 665 -11.99 -13.65 23.72
CA GLN A 665 -11.42 -12.31 23.53
C GLN A 665 -12.39 -11.31 22.88
N HIS A 666 -13.48 -11.77 22.26
CA HIS A 666 -14.49 -10.91 21.64
C HIS A 666 -15.83 -10.89 22.40
N ALA A 667 -15.90 -11.47 23.59
CA ALA A 667 -17.15 -11.58 24.34
C ALA A 667 -17.80 -10.21 24.63
N GLU A 668 -17.03 -9.26 25.15
CA GLU A 668 -17.51 -7.90 25.45
C GLU A 668 -17.92 -7.14 24.18
N PHE A 669 -17.13 -7.27 23.10
CA PHE A 669 -17.47 -6.68 21.81
C PHE A 669 -18.78 -7.24 21.25
N ARG A 670 -18.97 -8.57 21.31
CA ARG A 670 -20.20 -9.23 20.85
C ARG A 670 -21.41 -8.75 21.62
N GLN A 671 -21.32 -8.70 22.95
CA GLN A 671 -22.41 -8.25 23.77
C GLN A 671 -22.80 -6.80 23.49
N ARG A 672 -21.83 -5.94 23.32
CA ARG A 672 -22.06 -4.49 23.16
C ARG A 672 -22.47 -4.08 21.76
N PHE A 673 -21.86 -4.63 20.72
CA PHE A 673 -22.03 -4.17 19.35
C PHE A 673 -22.68 -5.21 18.42
N VAL A 674 -22.32 -6.50 18.53
CA VAL A 674 -22.91 -7.52 17.66
C VAL A 674 -24.33 -7.82 18.07
N ALA A 675 -24.60 -7.99 19.36
CA ALA A 675 -25.96 -8.26 19.88
C ALA A 675 -26.96 -7.10 19.67
N THR A 676 -26.45 -5.89 19.46
CA THR A 676 -27.24 -4.68 19.20
C THR A 676 -27.16 -4.22 17.75
N ALA A 677 -26.55 -5.00 16.86
CA ALA A 677 -26.39 -4.66 15.46
C ALA A 677 -27.76 -4.54 14.76
N LYS A 678 -27.89 -3.60 13.84
CA LYS A 678 -29.05 -3.46 12.96
C LYS A 678 -29.15 -4.63 11.99
N LEU A 679 -28.00 -5.05 11.44
CA LEU A 679 -27.89 -6.11 10.47
C LEU A 679 -26.47 -6.70 10.52
N LEU A 680 -26.39 -8.01 10.35
CA LEU A 680 -25.13 -8.74 10.11
C LEU A 680 -25.14 -9.29 8.68
N ILE A 681 -23.98 -9.32 8.01
CA ILE A 681 -23.81 -9.99 6.72
C ILE A 681 -22.69 -11.02 6.89
N ASP A 682 -23.02 -12.31 6.80
CA ASP A 682 -22.05 -13.41 6.93
C ASP A 682 -21.57 -13.82 5.54
N CYS A 683 -20.27 -13.63 5.27
CA CYS A 683 -19.62 -13.92 4.00
C CYS A 683 -18.79 -15.22 4.01
N GLU A 684 -18.92 -16.07 5.03
CA GLU A 684 -18.13 -17.30 5.21
C GLU A 684 -18.15 -18.22 3.98
N LYS A 685 -19.27 -18.29 3.28
CA LYS A 685 -19.50 -19.20 2.15
C LYS A 685 -19.31 -18.52 0.77
N VAL A 686 -18.66 -17.38 0.71
CA VAL A 686 -18.31 -16.71 -0.56
C VAL A 686 -16.86 -16.99 -0.90
N THR A 687 -16.61 -17.50 -2.10
CA THR A 687 -15.25 -17.81 -2.61
C THR A 687 -15.09 -17.29 -4.04
N PRO A 688 -13.90 -16.76 -4.42
CA PRO A 688 -12.82 -16.32 -3.55
C PRO A 688 -13.16 -15.01 -2.82
N LEU A 689 -12.74 -14.85 -1.56
CA LEU A 689 -12.89 -13.59 -0.83
C LEU A 689 -11.60 -13.28 -0.06
N PHE A 690 -11.58 -13.41 1.25
CA PHE A 690 -10.39 -13.23 2.08
C PHE A 690 -9.85 -14.59 2.54
N ASN A 691 -8.55 -14.63 2.87
CA ASN A 691 -7.96 -15.84 3.47
C ASN A 691 -8.53 -16.14 4.87
N VAL A 692 -9.10 -15.13 5.52
CA VAL A 692 -9.80 -15.23 6.81
C VAL A 692 -11.28 -15.01 6.55
N PRO A 693 -12.18 -15.85 7.11
CA PRO A 693 -13.62 -15.63 6.97
C PRO A 693 -14.06 -14.25 7.45
N ALA A 694 -14.94 -13.60 6.68
CA ALA A 694 -15.38 -12.23 6.90
C ALA A 694 -16.87 -12.13 7.21
N CYS A 695 -17.25 -11.03 7.85
CA CYS A 695 -18.62 -10.59 8.00
C CYS A 695 -18.69 -9.06 7.93
N VAL A 696 -19.90 -8.51 7.73
CA VAL A 696 -20.14 -7.07 7.88
C VAL A 696 -21.04 -6.85 9.07
N VAL A 697 -20.68 -5.88 9.92
CA VAL A 697 -21.49 -5.44 11.05
C VAL A 697 -22.04 -4.06 10.77
N LEU A 698 -23.37 -3.93 10.69
CA LEU A 698 -24.07 -2.67 10.58
C LEU A 698 -24.68 -2.31 11.93
N TRP A 699 -24.29 -1.19 12.48
CA TRP A 699 -24.72 -0.74 13.79
C TRP A 699 -25.15 0.74 13.74
N VAL A 700 -26.21 1.09 14.50
CA VAL A 700 -26.78 2.44 14.53
C VAL A 700 -26.62 3.01 15.94
N LYS A 701 -26.03 4.19 16.06
CA LYS A 701 -25.82 4.85 17.34
C LYS A 701 -27.15 5.33 17.95
N GLY A 702 -27.36 5.02 19.24
CA GLY A 702 -28.58 5.43 19.95
C GLY A 702 -29.77 4.49 19.78
N GLN A 703 -29.69 3.43 18.96
CA GLN A 703 -30.69 2.37 19.01
C GLN A 703 -30.45 1.52 20.26
N GLY A 704 -31.32 1.64 21.26
CA GLY A 704 -31.25 0.92 22.52
C GLY A 704 -31.30 -0.59 22.36
N ALA A 705 -30.82 -1.32 23.38
CA ALA A 705 -30.86 -2.76 23.42
C ALA A 705 -32.31 -3.26 23.31
N ARG A 706 -32.58 -4.09 22.28
CA ARG A 706 -33.81 -4.87 22.19
C ARG A 706 -33.83 -5.88 23.36
N GLY A 707 -34.98 -6.24 23.90
CA GLY A 707 -35.15 -7.04 25.17
C GLY A 707 -34.34 -8.35 25.26
N LYS A 708 -34.50 -9.10 26.37
CA LYS A 708 -33.62 -10.19 26.83
C LYS A 708 -33.45 -11.43 25.93
N GLU A 709 -34.21 -11.61 24.86
CA GLU A 709 -34.07 -12.70 23.86
C GLU A 709 -33.75 -12.09 22.48
N GLN A 710 -32.48 -11.79 22.27
CA GLN A 710 -32.11 -11.04 21.07
C GLN A 710 -31.54 -11.92 19.98
N THR A 711 -32.34 -12.09 18.94
CA THR A 711 -31.84 -12.46 17.61
C THR A 711 -31.53 -11.19 16.80
N VAL A 712 -30.40 -11.17 16.13
CA VAL A 712 -30.00 -10.09 15.23
C VAL A 712 -30.30 -10.50 13.79
N PRO A 713 -30.95 -9.64 12.98
CA PRO A 713 -31.12 -9.92 11.56
C PRO A 713 -29.77 -10.20 10.90
N MET A 714 -29.71 -11.26 10.08
CA MET A 714 -28.49 -11.66 9.39
C MET A 714 -28.81 -12.02 7.94
N LEU A 715 -27.99 -11.53 7.02
CA LEU A 715 -27.91 -12.00 5.63
C LEU A 715 -26.74 -12.97 5.53
N ARG A 716 -27.00 -14.18 5.08
CA ARG A 716 -25.94 -15.15 4.77
C ARG A 716 -25.73 -15.21 3.28
N LEU A 717 -24.49 -14.88 2.86
CA LEU A 717 -24.07 -14.94 1.49
C LEU A 717 -23.42 -16.28 1.18
N SER A 718 -23.67 -16.82 0.00
CA SER A 718 -22.99 -18.03 -0.50
C SER A 718 -22.90 -17.99 -2.00
N GLY A 719 -21.80 -18.49 -2.54
CA GLY A 719 -21.55 -18.61 -3.98
C GLY A 719 -20.08 -18.56 -4.33
N GLU A 720 -19.81 -18.94 -5.57
CA GLU A 720 -18.44 -18.91 -6.13
C GLU A 720 -18.37 -17.86 -7.23
N LEU A 721 -17.60 -16.81 -6.97
CA LEU A 721 -17.38 -15.70 -7.90
C LEU A 721 -16.25 -16.04 -8.88
N PRO A 722 -16.28 -15.56 -10.12
CA PRO A 722 -15.22 -15.81 -11.10
C PRO A 722 -13.89 -15.20 -10.66
N THR A 723 -13.95 -14.06 -10.01
CA THR A 723 -12.78 -13.40 -9.41
C THR A 723 -13.18 -12.75 -8.08
N ARG A 724 -12.19 -12.51 -7.21
CA ARG A 724 -12.41 -11.77 -5.96
C ARG A 724 -12.99 -10.37 -6.20
N ASN A 725 -12.53 -9.70 -7.26
CA ASN A 725 -12.91 -8.33 -7.62
C ASN A 725 -14.04 -8.31 -8.69
N ALA A 726 -14.99 -9.24 -8.61
CA ALA A 726 -16.18 -9.20 -9.45
C ALA A 726 -16.93 -7.86 -9.28
N SER A 727 -17.59 -7.40 -10.34
CA SER A 727 -18.45 -6.23 -10.24
C SER A 727 -19.71 -6.53 -9.38
N TRP A 728 -20.34 -5.49 -8.84
CA TRP A 728 -21.61 -5.65 -8.11
C TRP A 728 -22.67 -6.39 -8.95
N GLN A 729 -22.80 -6.04 -10.22
CA GLN A 729 -23.76 -6.66 -11.13
C GLN A 729 -23.49 -8.17 -11.33
N GLN A 730 -22.22 -8.57 -11.39
CA GLN A 730 -21.85 -9.98 -11.47
C GLN A 730 -22.11 -10.70 -10.14
N ALA A 731 -21.69 -10.09 -9.04
CA ALA A 731 -21.87 -10.66 -7.70
C ALA A 731 -23.35 -10.84 -7.37
N GLN A 732 -24.20 -9.87 -7.70
CA GLN A 732 -25.65 -9.92 -7.47
C GLN A 732 -26.34 -11.07 -8.24
N LYS A 733 -25.84 -11.44 -9.41
CA LYS A 733 -26.38 -12.55 -10.21
C LYS A 733 -25.95 -13.92 -9.68
N ILE A 734 -24.79 -14.02 -9.04
CA ILE A 734 -24.15 -15.28 -8.66
C ILE A 734 -24.38 -15.60 -7.19
N LEU A 735 -24.33 -14.57 -6.32
CA LEU A 735 -24.43 -14.78 -4.88
C LEU A 735 -25.90 -15.00 -4.44
N HIS A 736 -26.08 -16.04 -3.67
CA HIS A 736 -27.35 -16.31 -3.00
C HIS A 736 -27.39 -15.61 -1.64
N LEU A 737 -28.39 -14.79 -1.42
CA LEU A 737 -28.65 -14.10 -0.16
C LEU A 737 -29.79 -14.82 0.58
N ALA A 738 -29.47 -15.40 1.71
CA ALA A 738 -30.46 -16.02 2.60
C ALA A 738 -30.66 -15.13 3.84
N GLU A 739 -31.90 -14.71 4.08
CA GLU A 739 -32.28 -14.02 5.31
C GLU A 739 -32.37 -15.02 6.44
N THR A 740 -31.77 -14.71 7.58
CA THR A 740 -31.75 -15.53 8.78
C THR A 740 -31.57 -14.64 10.02
N THR A 741 -31.49 -15.24 11.16
CA THR A 741 -31.19 -14.55 12.41
C THR A 741 -29.93 -15.10 13.04
N PHE A 742 -29.19 -14.24 13.73
CA PHE A 742 -28.03 -14.61 14.52
C PHE A 742 -28.34 -14.46 16.01
N THR A 743 -28.13 -15.54 16.76
CA THR A 743 -28.18 -15.50 18.22
C THR A 743 -26.76 -15.44 18.75
N PRO A 744 -26.34 -14.33 19.39
CA PRO A 744 -25.02 -14.24 19.99
C PRO A 744 -24.78 -15.41 20.93
N PRO A 745 -23.64 -16.10 20.87
CA PRO A 745 -23.34 -17.16 21.81
C PRO A 745 -23.33 -16.58 23.21
N THR A 746 -24.28 -17.02 24.05
CA THR A 746 -24.30 -16.78 25.47
C THR A 746 -23.20 -17.58 26.14
N ALA A 747 -22.78 -17.21 27.35
CA ALA A 747 -21.81 -17.99 28.10
C ALA A 747 -22.32 -19.43 28.23
N LEU A 748 -21.82 -20.28 27.37
CA LEU A 748 -22.12 -21.72 27.44
C LEU A 748 -21.50 -22.26 28.72
N GLY A 749 -22.19 -23.12 29.42
CA GLY A 749 -21.58 -23.90 30.47
C GLY A 749 -20.36 -24.69 29.97
N GLN A 750 -19.49 -25.10 30.87
CA GLN A 750 -18.31 -25.88 30.51
C GLN A 750 -18.72 -27.13 29.73
N SER A 751 -18.08 -27.37 28.59
CA SER A 751 -18.33 -28.60 27.80
C SER A 751 -18.11 -29.86 28.66
N PRO A 752 -18.98 -30.87 28.57
CA PRO A 752 -18.76 -32.15 29.28
C PRO A 752 -17.46 -32.87 28.84
N TYR A 753 -16.89 -32.44 27.73
CA TYR A 753 -15.60 -32.92 27.25
C TYR A 753 -14.41 -32.06 27.62
N PHE A 754 -14.64 -30.93 28.35
CA PHE A 754 -13.58 -29.96 28.64
C PHE A 754 -12.40 -30.61 29.38
N GLU A 755 -12.63 -31.44 30.37
CA GLU A 755 -11.59 -32.14 31.11
C GLU A 755 -10.88 -33.24 30.32
N ARG A 756 -11.48 -33.67 29.18
CA ARG A 756 -10.87 -34.66 28.28
C ARG A 756 -9.98 -34.05 27.22
N VAL A 757 -10.06 -32.73 27.03
CA VAL A 757 -9.23 -31.99 26.04
C VAL A 757 -8.18 -31.22 26.81
N THR A 758 -6.98 -31.76 26.82
CA THR A 758 -5.83 -31.11 27.46
C THR A 758 -4.82 -30.65 26.43
N GLN A 759 -4.12 -29.60 26.75
CA GLN A 759 -3.01 -29.16 25.92
C GLN A 759 -1.87 -30.17 26.04
N GLY A 760 -1.27 -30.58 24.90
CA GLY A 760 -0.09 -31.45 24.88
C GLY A 760 1.16 -30.73 25.39
N ALA A 761 2.28 -31.45 25.47
CA ALA A 761 3.57 -30.91 25.88
C ALA A 761 4.02 -29.75 24.98
N THR A 762 4.63 -28.76 25.61
CA THR A 762 5.22 -27.58 24.91
C THR A 762 6.74 -27.70 24.88
N ILE A 763 7.27 -28.33 23.82
CA ILE A 763 8.73 -28.58 23.66
C ILE A 763 9.39 -27.33 23.04
N VAL A 764 9.40 -26.23 23.78
CA VAL A 764 10.02 -24.93 23.37
C VAL A 764 10.85 -24.36 24.53
N PRO A 765 11.91 -23.60 24.25
CA PRO A 765 12.49 -23.34 22.90
C PRO A 765 13.07 -24.59 22.26
N ARG A 766 12.79 -24.79 20.97
CA ARG A 766 13.22 -26.02 20.30
C ARG A 766 14.73 -26.22 20.33
N CYS A 767 15.52 -25.16 20.30
CA CYS A 767 17.00 -25.23 20.34
C CYS A 767 17.57 -25.90 21.60
N LEU A 768 16.79 -26.00 22.69
CA LEU A 768 17.20 -26.67 23.92
C LEU A 768 16.81 -28.16 23.96
N TRP A 769 15.86 -28.58 23.15
CA TRP A 769 15.24 -29.90 23.24
C TRP A 769 15.40 -30.76 21.99
N PHE A 770 15.36 -30.18 20.78
CA PHE A 770 15.49 -30.90 19.52
C PHE A 770 16.96 -31.13 19.21
N VAL A 771 17.33 -32.39 18.97
CA VAL A 771 18.73 -32.79 18.89
C VAL A 771 18.96 -33.75 17.73
N ARG A 772 20.21 -33.85 17.30
CA ARG A 772 20.71 -34.89 16.45
C ARG A 772 21.97 -35.50 17.03
N PRO A 773 22.28 -36.78 16.78
CA PRO A 773 23.57 -37.40 17.14
C PRO A 773 24.70 -36.70 16.38
N VAL A 774 25.80 -36.47 17.07
CA VAL A 774 27.05 -36.02 16.46
C VAL A 774 27.75 -37.21 15.85
N GLN A 775 28.21 -37.08 14.61
CA GLN A 775 29.04 -38.11 13.98
C GLN A 775 30.38 -38.18 14.71
N ALA A 776 30.63 -39.31 15.34
CA ALA A 776 31.86 -39.58 16.06
C ALA A 776 32.45 -40.92 15.65
N LEU A 777 33.77 -41.07 15.71
CA LEU A 777 34.46 -42.33 15.42
C LEU A 777 34.05 -43.50 16.34
N VAL A 778 33.65 -43.17 17.58
CA VAL A 778 33.11 -44.13 18.57
C VAL A 778 31.78 -43.64 19.06
N ILE A 779 30.70 -44.39 18.86
CA ILE A 779 29.36 -44.05 19.33
C ILE A 779 29.04 -44.83 20.60
N ASP A 780 29.01 -44.16 21.77
CA ASP A 780 28.39 -44.76 22.95
C ASP A 780 26.86 -44.75 22.79
N ARG A 781 26.27 -45.86 22.46
CA ARG A 781 24.83 -46.01 22.29
C ARG A 781 24.02 -45.80 23.57
N ARG A 782 24.64 -45.99 24.74
CA ARG A 782 23.98 -45.75 26.04
C ARG A 782 23.99 -44.29 26.44
N ARG A 783 24.97 -43.50 25.93
CA ARG A 783 25.12 -42.09 26.25
C ARG A 783 25.66 -41.30 25.03
N PRO A 784 24.89 -41.23 23.96
CA PRO A 784 25.32 -40.58 22.71
C PRO A 784 25.65 -39.13 22.91
N GLN A 785 26.60 -38.63 22.13
CA GLN A 785 26.85 -37.21 22.00
C GLN A 785 25.83 -36.56 21.06
N LEU A 786 25.20 -35.50 21.54
CA LEU A 786 24.10 -34.81 20.86
C LEU A 786 24.45 -33.36 20.65
N GLU A 787 23.90 -32.79 19.61
CA GLU A 787 23.87 -31.34 19.38
C GLU A 787 22.47 -30.87 18.94
N THR A 788 22.18 -29.58 19.13
CA THR A 788 20.94 -28.98 18.62
C THR A 788 20.79 -29.29 17.13
N ASP A 789 19.60 -29.75 16.73
CA ASP A 789 19.28 -30.05 15.35
C ASP A 789 19.24 -28.77 14.52
N PRO A 790 20.08 -28.58 13.49
CA PRO A 790 20.05 -27.38 12.66
C PRO A 790 18.77 -27.23 11.83
N GLN A 791 17.98 -28.28 11.61
CA GLN A 791 16.74 -28.19 10.86
C GLN A 791 15.65 -27.35 11.56
N ILE A 792 15.79 -27.11 12.86
CA ILE A 792 14.85 -26.26 13.60
C ILE A 792 15.19 -24.74 13.52
N GLU A 793 16.37 -24.38 13.04
CA GLU A 793 16.89 -23.00 13.04
C GLU A 793 16.06 -22.04 12.17
N PRO A 794 15.56 -22.41 10.97
CA PRO A 794 14.73 -21.54 10.16
C PRO A 794 13.43 -21.10 10.83
N GLN A 795 12.93 -21.88 11.77
CA GLN A 795 11.70 -21.58 12.53
C GLN A 795 11.97 -20.90 13.87
N ALA A 796 13.24 -20.71 14.24
CA ALA A 796 13.62 -20.08 15.50
C ALA A 796 13.39 -18.56 15.44
N LYS A 797 12.73 -18.01 16.48
CA LYS A 797 12.51 -16.57 16.65
C LYS A 797 13.55 -15.99 17.62
N GLU A 798 13.88 -14.70 17.47
CA GLU A 798 14.70 -14.00 18.47
C GLU A 798 14.04 -14.07 19.85
N PRO A 799 14.82 -14.27 20.93
CA PRO A 799 16.27 -14.32 21.01
C PRO A 799 16.88 -15.74 20.85
N TRP A 800 16.14 -16.73 20.35
CA TRP A 800 16.52 -18.14 20.33
C TRP A 800 17.24 -18.57 19.03
N LYS A 801 17.35 -17.67 18.06
CA LYS A 801 18.03 -17.92 16.79
C LYS A 801 19.54 -18.04 16.99
N GLY A 802 20.18 -19.01 16.32
CA GLY A 802 21.63 -19.23 16.41
C GLY A 802 22.10 -19.91 17.70
N ILE A 803 21.21 -20.22 18.64
CA ILE A 803 21.59 -20.90 19.89
C ILE A 803 21.77 -22.38 19.64
N ARG A 804 22.94 -22.92 20.02
CA ARG A 804 23.25 -24.35 19.90
C ARG A 804 23.70 -24.89 21.25
N LEU A 805 23.17 -26.06 21.59
CA LEU A 805 23.54 -26.82 22.79
C LEU A 805 24.20 -28.14 22.36
N ARG A 806 25.24 -28.52 23.04
CA ARG A 806 25.96 -29.79 22.81
C ARG A 806 26.30 -30.47 24.11
N GLY A 807 26.13 -31.78 24.16
CA GLY A 807 26.43 -32.61 25.33
C GLY A 807 26.12 -34.07 25.12
N ASN A 808 26.40 -34.89 26.15
CA ASN A 808 26.02 -36.32 26.15
C ASN A 808 24.79 -36.50 27.06
N VAL A 809 23.83 -37.28 26.59
CA VAL A 809 22.62 -37.58 27.38
C VAL A 809 22.38 -39.11 27.34
N GLU A 810 21.93 -39.67 28.45
CA GLU A 810 21.58 -41.07 28.53
C GLU A 810 20.41 -41.40 27.59
N ALA A 811 20.53 -42.50 26.84
CA ALA A 811 19.63 -42.83 25.73
C ALA A 811 18.14 -42.98 26.14
N GLU A 812 17.89 -43.33 27.40
CA GLU A 812 16.52 -43.43 27.95
C GLU A 812 15.76 -42.08 27.98
N PHE A 813 16.46 -40.95 27.87
CA PHE A 813 15.85 -39.59 27.81
C PHE A 813 15.72 -39.08 26.38
N LEU A 814 15.98 -39.89 25.38
CA LEU A 814 15.82 -39.58 23.98
C LEU A 814 14.48 -40.12 23.49
N PHE A 815 13.64 -39.25 23.05
CA PHE A 815 12.32 -39.55 22.51
C PHE A 815 12.21 -39.07 21.09
N THR A 816 11.30 -39.68 20.35
CA THR A 816 10.91 -39.17 19.04
C THR A 816 9.61 -38.40 19.12
N THR A 817 9.51 -37.32 18.40
CA THR A 817 8.28 -36.54 18.27
C THR A 817 7.95 -36.25 16.82
N LEU A 818 6.66 -36.01 16.55
CA LEU A 818 6.12 -35.73 15.24
C LEU A 818 5.77 -34.25 15.15
N LEU A 819 6.32 -33.53 14.19
CA LEU A 819 5.96 -32.16 13.88
C LEU A 819 4.82 -32.12 12.85
N SER A 820 4.02 -31.04 12.85
CA SER A 820 2.90 -30.87 11.92
C SER A 820 3.33 -30.95 10.45
N ASP A 821 4.50 -30.38 10.14
CA ASP A 821 5.03 -30.34 8.77
C ASP A 821 5.48 -31.72 8.25
N ASP A 822 5.70 -32.66 9.17
CA ASP A 822 6.09 -34.03 8.86
C ASP A 822 4.90 -34.99 8.82
N MET A 823 3.70 -34.51 9.14
CA MET A 823 2.49 -35.33 9.05
C MET A 823 2.05 -35.50 7.60
N LEU A 824 1.77 -36.73 7.22
CA LEU A 824 1.22 -37.13 5.92
C LEU A 824 -0.14 -37.80 6.12
N PRO A 825 -1.03 -37.79 5.11
CA PRO A 825 -2.20 -38.65 5.15
C PRO A 825 -1.75 -40.12 5.29
N PHE A 826 -2.18 -40.78 6.37
CA PHE A 826 -1.83 -42.16 6.71
C PHE A 826 -0.34 -42.43 7.01
N GLY A 827 0.45 -41.42 7.41
CA GLY A 827 1.86 -41.61 7.73
C GLY A 827 2.58 -40.32 8.17
N TRP A 828 3.89 -40.40 8.16
CA TRP A 828 4.77 -39.26 8.46
C TRP A 828 6.00 -39.29 7.56
N ARG A 829 6.61 -38.13 7.34
CA ARG A 829 7.83 -38.03 6.54
C ARG A 829 9.06 -38.39 7.36
N GLN A 830 9.18 -37.85 8.55
CA GLN A 830 10.27 -38.12 9.48
C GLN A 830 9.80 -37.86 10.92
N LEU A 831 10.58 -38.40 11.86
CA LEU A 831 10.42 -38.14 13.29
C LEU A 831 11.61 -37.34 13.79
N SER A 832 11.38 -36.29 14.56
CA SER A 832 12.44 -35.48 15.20
C SER A 832 12.86 -36.11 16.53
N LEU A 833 14.15 -36.10 16.83
CA LEU A 833 14.68 -36.57 18.09
C LEU A 833 14.69 -35.45 19.11
N VAL A 834 14.23 -35.74 20.34
CA VAL A 834 14.18 -34.73 21.43
C VAL A 834 14.74 -35.29 22.71
N VAL A 835 15.39 -34.46 23.51
CA VAL A 835 15.77 -34.75 24.89
C VAL A 835 14.64 -34.37 25.80
N LEU A 836 14.07 -35.33 26.53
CA LEU A 836 13.04 -35.03 27.56
C LEU A 836 13.47 -35.63 28.89
N PRO A 837 13.54 -34.86 29.99
CA PRO A 837 13.94 -35.33 31.30
C PRO A 837 12.79 -36.08 31.99
N LEU A 838 12.21 -37.08 31.30
CA LEU A 838 11.00 -37.78 31.71
C LEU A 838 11.34 -39.17 32.28
N SER A 839 10.99 -39.37 33.55
CA SER A 839 11.05 -40.67 34.22
C SER A 839 9.64 -41.06 34.70
N GLY A 840 9.03 -42.07 34.01
CA GLY A 840 7.66 -42.42 34.22
C GLY A 840 6.72 -41.22 33.87
N ARG A 841 6.06 -40.69 34.87
CA ARG A 841 5.16 -39.52 34.76
C ARG A 841 5.73 -38.22 35.36
N LYS A 842 7.00 -38.22 35.74
CA LYS A 842 7.64 -37.07 36.41
C LYS A 842 8.77 -36.54 35.58
N LEU A 843 8.86 -35.22 35.49
CA LEU A 843 10.02 -34.53 34.95
C LEU A 843 11.12 -34.47 36.04
N LEU A 844 12.34 -34.84 35.66
CA LEU A 844 13.51 -34.78 36.54
C LEU A 844 14.13 -33.38 36.46
N SER A 845 14.44 -32.81 37.62
CA SER A 845 15.37 -31.68 37.70
C SER A 845 16.80 -32.14 37.48
N ALA A 846 17.72 -31.20 37.28
CA ALA A 846 19.15 -31.53 37.18
C ALA A 846 19.68 -32.26 38.46
N ASP A 847 19.16 -31.90 39.62
CA ASP A 847 19.55 -32.53 40.91
C ASP A 847 18.89 -33.91 41.06
N ASP A 848 17.65 -34.09 40.58
CA ASP A 848 17.01 -35.44 40.54
C ASP A 848 17.80 -36.37 39.62
N ALA A 849 18.23 -35.86 38.44
CA ALA A 849 19.04 -36.60 37.51
C ALA A 849 20.39 -37.08 38.12
N ILE A 850 21.05 -36.20 38.89
CA ILE A 850 22.27 -36.55 39.61
C ILE A 850 22.02 -37.64 40.65
N ARG A 851 20.96 -37.48 41.47
CA ARG A 851 20.60 -38.49 42.47
C ARG A 851 20.32 -39.90 41.85
N GLN A 852 19.87 -39.92 40.61
CA GLN A 852 19.63 -41.16 39.85
C GLN A 852 20.84 -41.60 39.02
N GLY A 853 22.01 -40.99 39.18
CA GLY A 853 23.24 -41.35 38.45
C GLY A 853 23.23 -40.93 36.97
N LYS A 854 22.30 -40.04 36.55
CA LYS A 854 22.14 -39.58 35.18
C LYS A 854 22.90 -38.25 34.92
N ALA A 855 24.23 -38.37 35.01
CA ALA A 855 25.12 -37.20 34.92
C ALA A 855 25.05 -36.43 33.59
N GLY A 856 24.74 -37.16 32.48
CA GLY A 856 24.63 -36.53 31.17
C GLY A 856 23.39 -35.68 31.06
N LEU A 857 22.26 -36.19 31.47
CA LEU A 857 21.01 -35.44 31.55
C LEU A 857 21.15 -34.21 32.47
N ALA A 858 21.78 -34.39 33.63
CA ALA A 858 21.99 -33.30 34.57
C ALA A 858 22.84 -32.15 33.99
N ASP A 859 23.91 -32.46 33.29
CA ASP A 859 24.73 -31.48 32.58
C ASP A 859 23.95 -30.76 31.47
N TRP A 860 23.18 -31.53 30.69
CA TRP A 860 22.29 -30.99 29.66
C TRP A 860 21.28 -29.98 30.23
N LEU A 861 20.58 -30.34 31.28
CA LEU A 861 19.57 -29.52 31.94
C LEU A 861 20.17 -28.24 32.53
N ARG A 862 21.38 -28.31 33.14
CA ARG A 862 22.09 -27.14 33.67
C ARG A 862 22.45 -26.15 32.54
N LYS A 863 22.98 -26.66 31.46
CA LYS A 863 23.30 -25.84 30.26
C LYS A 863 22.04 -25.22 29.66
N ALA A 864 20.98 -26.00 29.49
CA ALA A 864 19.69 -25.55 28.97
C ALA A 864 19.07 -24.46 29.86
N ASP A 865 19.10 -24.65 31.21
CA ASP A 865 18.56 -23.67 32.17
C ASP A 865 19.38 -22.38 32.20
N ALA A 866 20.71 -22.47 32.08
CA ALA A 866 21.58 -21.29 31.99
C ALA A 866 21.25 -20.45 30.71
N ILE A 867 21.05 -21.11 29.58
CA ILE A 867 20.64 -20.46 28.32
C ILE A 867 19.24 -19.88 28.48
N TRP A 868 18.32 -20.64 29.06
CA TRP A 868 16.97 -20.16 29.33
C TRP A 868 16.93 -18.90 30.15
N ARG A 869 17.62 -18.87 31.30
CA ARG A 869 17.69 -17.70 32.19
C ARG A 869 18.26 -16.47 31.51
N LYS A 870 19.21 -16.65 30.60
CA LYS A 870 19.84 -15.55 29.85
C LYS A 870 18.88 -14.93 28.82
N HIS A 871 18.03 -15.72 28.22
CA HIS A 871 17.21 -15.31 27.05
C HIS A 871 15.70 -15.24 27.30
N ARG A 872 15.21 -15.77 28.46
CA ARG A 872 13.78 -15.74 28.78
C ARG A 872 13.24 -14.32 28.97
N LYS A 873 12.01 -14.11 28.52
CA LYS A 873 11.24 -12.90 28.79
C LYS A 873 10.23 -13.09 29.94
N SER A 874 9.88 -14.33 30.28
CA SER A 874 8.99 -14.67 31.38
C SER A 874 9.76 -14.99 32.66
N ARG A 875 9.07 -14.97 33.83
CA ARG A 875 9.63 -15.37 35.12
C ARG A 875 9.59 -16.88 35.36
N GLU A 876 8.97 -17.64 34.44
CA GLU A 876 8.80 -19.09 34.57
C GLU A 876 10.10 -19.85 34.41
N GLU A 877 10.23 -20.98 35.11
CA GLU A 877 11.36 -21.87 34.99
C GLU A 877 11.22 -22.80 33.78
N LEU A 878 12.33 -23.25 33.21
CA LEU A 878 12.38 -24.03 31.99
C LEU A 878 11.54 -25.33 32.06
N LEU A 879 11.62 -26.06 33.19
CA LEU A 879 10.85 -27.31 33.35
C LEU A 879 9.35 -27.08 33.50
N ASN A 880 8.92 -25.96 34.10
CA ASN A 880 7.52 -25.60 34.14
C ASN A 880 6.95 -25.34 32.74
N TYR A 881 7.76 -24.79 31.85
CA TYR A 881 7.38 -24.57 30.45
C TYR A 881 7.18 -25.89 29.68
N LEU A 882 7.95 -26.92 30.05
CA LEU A 882 7.86 -28.25 29.47
C LEU A 882 6.69 -29.08 30.04
N ASN A 883 6.25 -28.76 31.26
CA ASN A 883 5.30 -29.55 32.02
C ASN A 883 3.84 -29.10 31.78
N TRP A 884 3.24 -29.61 30.76
CA TRP A 884 1.82 -29.42 30.46
C TRP A 884 1.00 -30.66 30.69
#